data_c6b61ca96f390be236ee1752b50a7f46
#
_entry.id   c6b61ca96f390be236ee1752b50a7f46
#
_cell.length_a   1.000
_cell.length_b   1.000
_cell.length_c   1.000
_cell.angle_alpha   90.00
_cell.angle_beta   90.00
_cell.angle_gamma   90.00
#
_symmetry.space_group_name_H-M   'P 1'
#
loop_
_entity.id
_entity.type
_entity.pdbx_description
1 polymer ?
#
loop_
_entity_poly.entity_id
_entity_poly.type
_entity_poly.pdbx_seq_one_letter_code
_entity_poly.pdbx_strand_id
1 'polypeptide(L)'
;MYESDFEETTIERLKLQGYTYIPAYEWMARESLRDVVMEERLKAFLHHKYPSIPSSELPRLVSLFTTVDGLSVEKRNERFHDRLVKGMTFSYDEVGETKLIDVLPIDWDTPTNNDFVVMNQLAIDGHFSRRPDVNIFVNGLPLVVFELKSPYREDPSVHGAHLQLQHYVKDIPQLFNYNAFVVIADGVRTMHGMPFAKMEYFAEWKSKDGHHIENNPVHSMKTLIEGLMNKECLLKYIQRFIFFKKDKEKSSKIGAKYHQFFGANIAYQEALRAVGIDGDHKIGTIFHSTGSGKSFTMLFLANLLRKSKDLENPTIVLQVDRTDLDEQLYKTFTSAYSFIGNVEQAGNADDLRTLLQNEGGQIILSTIEKFRIKDTEEEHPVLSNRGNIIVIADEAHRTQYGAKGFASNLRHALPNASHVAFTGTPITMMGRDTTEQFGPIIHTYDMVQSVEDGATVKLMYDPKLIPLDLTNVNIDTDFAEIVEQGSSDDALEKYKREYAALKKVVGTPKRLHKLAEEIVTHFNESIIEQPFAKGLIVSMSREICVALYNELKKIPNCPSMEIIMTGRTTDPIEWKDVQEGSKYSHIKNDAEKKLLKERLADGEDPLKICLVVDMFLTGSDFPPMTFLYVDKPMKGHTLIQAIARVNRVFPEKEGGQIVDFIGIAEQLKEATKQYTNLGSVPKGTQLDVSEALILFLQSLEGIRALIPEQFRSKSWRSLGKVEQEDLLANLVALFLGSDIEKDYLEAQLILSKAYKLVSNQMEVRPVVDEVLLYEVVKTQIRKVGMKDFESEQELERKLTKLVDTSLEVKGTIDIFSIAGIEKPDISILDEEFILDVKDKPHVDLRLKLFKQLLENQVKLTFPKNKKQSQQMSELLEKTIRDYHDRVITAADVVRLMVEMRNEILKEVQKRKDLGLSEEEISFYEIIASLEEQSFTNKFIADLVHKVLKEMKKEFKAGWTESHRTDILAKVKLAVIRVLNREKVTGETLKFLTNALVDEAKDKYKGWPMDA
;
A
#
# COMPACT_ATOMS: atom_id res chain seq x y z
N MET A 1 -8.97 34.26 3.18
CA MET A 1 -7.65 34.42 3.83
C MET A 1 -6.63 34.54 2.71
N TYR A 2 -6.02 35.70 2.52
CA TYR A 2 -4.95 35.88 1.55
C TYR A 2 -3.69 35.14 2.05
N GLU A 3 -2.70 34.94 1.21
CA GLU A 3 -1.40 34.34 1.59
C GLU A 3 -0.78 35.11 2.78
N SER A 4 -0.90 36.45 2.76
CA SER A 4 -0.50 37.31 3.87
C SER A 4 -1.21 37.01 5.20
N ASP A 5 -2.51 36.67 5.18
CA ASP A 5 -3.25 36.37 6.41
C ASP A 5 -2.80 35.00 6.99
N PHE A 6 -2.44 34.05 6.11
CA PHE A 6 -1.93 32.74 6.53
C PHE A 6 -0.52 32.85 7.11
N GLU A 7 0.31 33.70 6.52
CA GLU A 7 1.64 34.06 7.04
C GLU A 7 1.53 34.72 8.42
N GLU A 8 0.65 35.72 8.58
CA GLU A 8 0.42 36.38 9.86
C GLU A 8 -0.06 35.41 10.93
N THR A 9 -1.02 34.55 10.60
CA THR A 9 -1.50 33.50 11.51
C THR A 9 -0.37 32.56 11.94
N THR A 10 0.52 32.19 11.02
CA THR A 10 1.69 31.33 11.31
C THR A 10 2.63 32.01 12.27
N ILE A 11 2.92 33.31 12.05
CA ILE A 11 3.76 34.12 12.93
C ILE A 11 3.13 34.24 14.34
N GLU A 12 1.83 34.53 14.41
CA GLU A 12 1.14 34.62 15.73
C GLU A 12 1.20 33.30 16.50
N ARG A 13 1.05 32.16 15.84
CA ARG A 13 1.21 30.84 16.48
C ARG A 13 2.64 30.62 16.98
N LEU A 14 3.66 31.02 16.21
CA LEU A 14 5.07 30.94 16.65
C LEU A 14 5.34 31.87 17.84
N LYS A 15 4.77 33.06 17.85
CA LYS A 15 4.84 33.98 19.04
C LYS A 15 4.25 33.30 20.29
N LEU A 16 3.15 32.58 20.16
CA LEU A 16 2.56 31.80 21.27
C LEU A 16 3.51 30.68 21.78
N GLN A 17 4.42 30.18 20.92
CA GLN A 17 5.51 29.27 21.34
C GLN A 17 6.74 30.04 21.90
N GLY A 18 6.65 31.36 22.05
CA GLY A 18 7.70 32.20 22.63
C GLY A 18 8.79 32.63 21.64
N TYR A 19 8.52 32.61 20.34
CA TYR A 19 9.42 33.21 19.33
C TYR A 19 9.26 34.73 19.32
N THR A 20 10.37 35.44 19.14
CA THR A 20 10.38 36.89 18.97
C THR A 20 10.17 37.23 17.50
N TYR A 21 9.09 37.93 17.17
CA TYR A 21 8.88 38.37 15.78
C TYR A 21 9.67 39.64 15.50
N ILE A 22 10.42 39.66 14.41
CA ILE A 22 11.16 40.79 13.87
C ILE A 22 10.83 40.90 12.39
N PRO A 23 10.18 42.02 11.95
CA PRO A 23 9.99 42.26 10.53
C PRO A 23 11.32 42.42 9.81
N ALA A 24 11.44 41.96 8.55
CA ALA A 24 12.70 42.01 7.82
C ALA A 24 13.30 43.41 7.69
N TYR A 25 12.46 44.45 7.62
CA TYR A 25 12.93 45.87 7.53
C TYR A 25 13.54 46.40 8.84
N GLU A 26 13.31 45.73 9.98
CA GLU A 26 13.91 46.08 11.27
C GLU A 26 15.31 45.44 11.47
N TRP A 27 15.75 44.59 10.57
CA TRP A 27 17.12 44.09 10.63
C TRP A 27 18.12 45.13 10.12
N MET A 28 18.35 46.20 10.91
CA MET A 28 19.17 47.36 10.59
C MET A 28 20.66 47.07 10.49
N ALA A 29 21.15 46.02 11.15
CA ALA A 29 22.56 45.62 11.13
C ALA A 29 22.97 44.84 9.87
N ARG A 30 22.07 44.66 8.91
CA ARG A 30 22.31 43.93 7.69
C ARG A 30 23.08 44.77 6.67
N GLU A 31 24.31 44.40 6.38
CA GLU A 31 25.19 45.15 5.46
C GLU A 31 24.85 44.88 3.99
N SER A 32 24.39 43.64 3.67
CA SER A 32 24.07 43.24 2.31
C SER A 32 22.83 42.40 2.27
N LEU A 33 22.04 42.47 1.18
CA LEU A 33 20.94 41.54 0.95
C LEU A 33 21.41 40.09 0.73
N ARG A 34 22.71 39.87 0.62
CA ARG A 34 23.29 38.49 0.59
C ARG A 34 23.47 37.85 1.96
N ASP A 35 23.47 38.68 3.02
CA ASP A 35 23.67 38.21 4.37
C ASP A 35 22.41 37.50 4.86
N VAL A 36 22.59 36.31 5.37
CA VAL A 36 21.48 35.43 5.85
C VAL A 36 21.63 35.06 7.32
N VAL A 37 22.75 35.40 7.96
CA VAL A 37 23.03 35.18 9.38
C VAL A 37 22.97 36.48 10.14
N MET A 38 22.27 36.53 11.27
CA MET A 38 22.24 37.67 12.19
C MET A 38 23.45 37.60 13.11
N GLU A 39 24.64 37.99 12.58
CA GLU A 39 25.93 37.79 13.27
C GLU A 39 25.98 38.45 14.65
N GLU A 40 25.37 39.62 14.85
CA GLU A 40 25.34 40.29 16.12
C GLU A 40 24.56 39.51 17.19
N ARG A 41 23.50 38.74 16.78
CA ARG A 41 22.77 37.87 17.71
C ARG A 41 23.58 36.63 18.07
N LEU A 42 24.27 36.05 17.09
CA LEU A 42 25.17 34.92 17.35
C LEU A 42 26.31 35.34 18.26
N LYS A 43 26.89 36.52 18.02
CA LYS A 43 27.93 37.11 18.85
C LYS A 43 27.45 37.37 20.28
N ALA A 44 26.24 37.93 20.45
CA ALA A 44 25.65 38.16 21.76
C ALA A 44 25.42 36.85 22.55
N PHE A 45 24.90 35.82 21.88
CA PHE A 45 24.75 34.50 22.47
C PHE A 45 26.08 33.89 22.90
N LEU A 46 27.10 33.91 22.02
CA LEU A 46 28.42 33.35 22.30
C LEU A 46 29.11 34.10 23.46
N HIS A 47 28.99 35.42 23.49
CA HIS A 47 29.52 36.22 24.59
C HIS A 47 28.83 35.89 25.94
N HIS A 48 27.52 35.71 25.91
CA HIS A 48 26.77 35.34 27.13
C HIS A 48 27.13 33.94 27.63
N LYS A 49 27.21 32.98 26.72
CA LYS A 49 27.46 31.56 27.08
C LYS A 49 28.93 31.30 27.42
N TYR A 50 29.85 32.01 26.77
CA TYR A 50 31.31 31.84 26.97
C TYR A 50 31.99 33.15 27.40
N PRO A 51 31.72 33.68 28.61
CA PRO A 51 32.22 34.96 29.06
C PRO A 51 33.76 35.00 29.21
N SER A 52 34.42 33.86 29.23
CA SER A 52 35.89 33.78 29.23
C SER A 52 36.54 34.14 27.89
N ILE A 53 35.79 34.12 26.78
CA ILE A 53 36.32 34.50 25.46
C ILE A 53 36.37 36.04 25.37
N PRO A 54 37.53 36.65 25.10
CA PRO A 54 37.64 38.09 24.92
C PRO A 54 36.72 38.60 23.83
N SER A 55 36.07 39.75 24.03
CA SER A 55 35.15 40.35 23.07
C SER A 55 35.82 40.64 21.70
N SER A 56 37.16 40.86 21.68
CA SER A 56 37.94 41.00 20.46
C SER A 56 38.05 39.74 19.59
N GLU A 57 37.89 38.56 20.20
CA GLU A 57 37.95 37.25 19.53
C GLU A 57 36.58 36.75 18.99
N LEU A 58 35.50 37.35 19.46
CA LEU A 58 34.13 36.96 19.07
C LEU A 58 33.88 37.09 17.55
N PRO A 59 34.32 38.14 16.82
CA PRO A 59 34.16 38.20 15.37
C PRO A 59 34.83 37.04 14.64
N ARG A 60 36.06 36.64 15.10
CA ARG A 60 36.77 35.50 14.54
C ARG A 60 36.02 34.19 14.82
N LEU A 61 35.47 34.03 16.02
CA LEU A 61 34.69 32.87 16.39
C LEU A 61 33.38 32.77 15.57
N VAL A 62 32.66 33.88 15.40
CA VAL A 62 31.47 33.97 14.53
C VAL A 62 31.82 33.58 13.11
N SER A 63 32.89 34.14 12.54
CA SER A 63 33.34 33.81 11.19
C SER A 63 33.66 32.33 11.01
N LEU A 64 34.26 31.66 12.03
CA LEU A 64 34.52 30.23 11.99
C LEU A 64 33.25 29.39 11.95
N PHE A 65 32.14 29.82 12.57
CA PHE A 65 30.84 29.15 12.48
C PHE A 65 30.14 29.44 11.16
N THR A 66 30.24 30.64 10.62
CA THR A 66 29.48 31.10 9.45
C THR A 66 30.16 30.84 8.12
N THR A 67 31.51 30.74 8.10
CA THR A 67 32.25 30.40 6.88
C THR A 67 32.29 28.87 6.69
N VAL A 68 31.62 28.41 5.64
CA VAL A 68 31.51 26.97 5.35
C VAL A 68 32.02 26.65 3.94
N ASP A 69 33.05 25.82 3.85
CA ASP A 69 33.61 25.38 2.57
C ASP A 69 32.86 24.14 2.02
N GLY A 70 32.82 24.02 0.70
CA GLY A 70 32.25 22.85 0.03
C GLY A 70 31.93 23.11 -1.43
N LEU A 71 32.08 22.11 -2.29
CA LEU A 71 31.84 22.20 -3.73
C LEU A 71 30.37 22.37 -4.09
N SER A 72 29.46 21.88 -3.25
CA SER A 72 28.01 22.02 -3.43
C SER A 72 27.34 22.58 -2.18
N VAL A 73 26.10 23.06 -2.31
CA VAL A 73 25.30 23.54 -1.18
C VAL A 73 25.04 22.45 -0.17
N GLU A 74 24.82 21.20 -0.63
CA GLU A 74 24.60 20.04 0.25
C GLU A 74 25.85 19.76 1.10
N LYS A 75 27.05 19.86 0.49
CA LYS A 75 28.31 19.66 1.22
C LYS A 75 28.58 20.76 2.23
N ARG A 76 28.26 22.00 1.90
CA ARG A 76 28.36 23.11 2.86
C ARG A 76 27.35 22.92 4.00
N ASN A 77 26.12 22.51 3.68
CA ASN A 77 25.09 22.24 4.68
C ASN A 77 25.50 21.07 5.60
N GLU A 78 26.09 19.99 5.07
CA GLU A 78 26.60 18.86 5.87
C GLU A 78 27.66 19.36 6.87
N ARG A 79 28.64 20.12 6.41
CA ARG A 79 29.70 20.65 7.28
C ARG A 79 29.19 21.63 8.32
N PHE A 80 28.24 22.48 7.93
CA PHE A 80 27.63 23.41 8.88
C PHE A 80 26.84 22.64 9.96
N HIS A 81 26.02 21.68 9.56
CA HIS A 81 25.24 20.88 10.50
C HIS A 81 26.14 20.12 11.49
N ASP A 82 27.26 19.60 11.02
CA ASP A 82 28.23 18.92 11.86
C ASP A 82 28.84 19.90 12.89
N ARG A 83 29.22 21.13 12.49
CA ARG A 83 29.68 22.19 13.41
C ARG A 83 28.56 22.66 14.36
N LEU A 84 27.33 22.77 13.87
CA LEU A 84 26.19 23.17 14.67
C LEU A 84 25.97 22.22 15.85
N VAL A 85 26.02 20.89 15.57
CA VAL A 85 25.71 19.83 16.55
C VAL A 85 26.89 19.47 17.44
N LYS A 86 28.10 19.39 16.87
CA LYS A 86 29.31 18.96 17.61
C LYS A 86 30.09 20.13 18.20
N GLY A 87 29.86 21.33 17.67
CA GLY A 87 30.69 22.48 18.04
C GLY A 87 32.08 22.44 17.42
N MET A 88 32.99 23.21 18.00
CA MET A 88 34.39 23.23 17.64
C MET A 88 35.24 23.62 18.85
N THR A 89 36.49 23.15 18.90
CA THR A 89 37.50 23.63 19.83
C THR A 89 38.04 24.96 19.30
N PHE A 90 37.87 26.04 20.06
CA PHE A 90 38.33 27.38 19.75
C PHE A 90 39.59 27.69 20.57
N SER A 91 40.63 28.22 19.92
CA SER A 91 41.87 28.66 20.57
C SER A 91 41.96 30.18 20.53
N TYR A 92 42.35 30.78 21.66
CA TYR A 92 42.64 32.20 21.77
C TYR A 92 43.80 32.45 22.76
N ASP A 93 44.53 33.53 22.57
CA ASP A 93 45.61 33.86 23.44
C ASP A 93 45.15 34.86 24.51
N GLU A 94 45.46 34.56 25.77
CA GLU A 94 45.21 35.42 26.91
C GLU A 94 46.46 35.51 27.78
N VAL A 95 47.00 36.71 27.92
CA VAL A 95 48.17 37.00 28.77
C VAL A 95 49.40 36.12 28.43
N GLY A 96 49.57 35.77 27.13
CA GLY A 96 50.70 34.97 26.65
C GLY A 96 50.55 33.46 26.77
N GLU A 97 49.36 33.00 27.15
CA GLU A 97 48.97 31.58 27.16
C GLU A 97 47.87 31.31 26.14
N THR A 98 48.05 30.24 25.36
CA THR A 98 46.98 29.79 24.43
C THR A 98 45.97 28.98 25.20
N LYS A 99 44.71 29.44 25.24
CA LYS A 99 43.56 28.73 25.86
C LYS A 99 42.77 28.02 24.79
N LEU A 100 42.28 26.84 25.12
CA LEU A 100 41.39 26.00 24.32
C LEU A 100 40.04 25.88 25.03
N ILE A 101 38.96 26.10 24.29
CA ILE A 101 37.59 25.97 24.79
C ILE A 101 36.71 25.34 23.74
N ASP A 102 35.85 24.38 24.15
CA ASP A 102 34.85 23.81 23.23
C ASP A 102 33.64 24.72 23.18
N VAL A 103 33.27 25.13 22.00
CA VAL A 103 32.22 26.10 21.75
C VAL A 103 31.11 25.51 20.90
N LEU A 104 29.86 25.71 21.35
CA LEU A 104 28.65 25.35 20.65
C LEU A 104 27.86 26.63 20.31
N PRO A 105 27.35 26.77 19.09
CA PRO A 105 26.55 27.94 18.69
C PRO A 105 25.08 27.85 19.20
N ILE A 106 24.71 26.75 19.84
CA ILE A 106 23.40 26.51 20.44
C ILE A 106 23.57 25.88 21.82
N ASP A 107 22.72 26.28 22.76
CA ASP A 107 22.57 25.62 24.05
C ASP A 107 21.55 24.49 23.93
N TRP A 108 22.03 23.27 23.77
CA TRP A 108 21.18 22.09 23.61
C TRP A 108 20.54 21.59 24.90
N ASP A 109 21.17 21.85 26.02
CA ASP A 109 20.75 21.36 27.35
C ASP A 109 19.71 22.29 27.99
N THR A 110 19.79 23.59 27.71
CA THR A 110 18.88 24.61 28.27
C THR A 110 18.26 25.44 27.13
N PRO A 111 17.13 25.01 26.56
CA PRO A 111 16.50 25.68 25.41
C PRO A 111 16.22 27.17 25.62
N THR A 112 15.90 27.57 26.84
CA THR A 112 15.59 28.96 27.22
C THR A 112 16.78 29.92 27.16
N ASN A 113 17.99 29.41 27.09
CA ASN A 113 19.22 30.22 26.92
C ASN A 113 19.43 30.69 25.47
N ASN A 114 18.66 30.12 24.52
CA ASN A 114 18.77 30.49 23.11
C ASN A 114 17.78 31.60 22.72
N ASP A 115 18.17 32.40 21.74
CA ASP A 115 17.36 33.45 21.13
C ASP A 115 16.62 32.89 19.90
N PHE A 116 15.30 32.82 19.95
CA PHE A 116 14.46 32.30 18.88
C PHE A 116 13.71 33.44 18.20
N VAL A 117 13.99 33.66 16.94
CA VAL A 117 13.43 34.75 16.13
C VAL A 117 12.65 34.17 14.95
N VAL A 118 11.51 34.76 14.69
CA VAL A 118 10.74 34.55 13.44
C VAL A 118 10.77 35.83 12.63
N MET A 119 11.10 35.69 11.34
CA MET A 119 11.16 36.81 10.39
C MET A 119 10.46 36.43 9.10
N ASN A 120 9.59 37.29 8.59
CA ASN A 120 8.91 37.09 7.34
C ASN A 120 9.49 37.95 6.19
N GLN A 121 9.22 37.49 4.97
CA GLN A 121 9.50 38.22 3.71
C GLN A 121 10.94 38.73 3.63
N LEU A 122 11.91 37.98 4.13
CA LEU A 122 13.32 38.35 4.09
C LEU A 122 13.83 38.34 2.64
N ALA A 123 14.09 39.53 2.09
CA ALA A 123 14.67 39.65 0.76
C ALA A 123 16.13 39.17 0.76
N ILE A 124 16.46 38.22 -0.10
CA ILE A 124 17.81 37.66 -0.22
C ILE A 124 18.26 37.72 -1.67
N ASP A 125 19.43 38.33 -1.92
CA ASP A 125 20.09 38.41 -3.23
C ASP A 125 21.10 37.25 -3.37
N GLY A 126 20.87 36.39 -4.36
CA GLY A 126 21.77 35.32 -4.73
C GLY A 126 22.08 35.34 -6.22
N HIS A 127 21.78 34.26 -6.92
CA HIS A 127 21.76 34.24 -8.38
C HIS A 127 20.55 35.03 -8.90
N PHE A 128 19.44 34.97 -8.17
CA PHE A 128 18.25 35.80 -8.32
C PHE A 128 17.80 36.24 -6.93
N SER A 129 17.12 37.39 -6.86
CA SER A 129 16.54 37.87 -5.60
C SER A 129 15.29 37.08 -5.27
N ARG A 130 15.19 36.60 -4.02
CA ARG A 130 14.07 35.82 -3.52
C ARG A 130 13.63 36.32 -2.14
N ARG A 131 12.38 35.96 -1.78
CA ARG A 131 11.78 36.29 -0.48
C ARG A 131 11.04 35.07 0.06
N PRO A 132 11.68 34.20 0.85
CA PRO A 132 10.97 33.14 1.57
C PRO A 132 9.95 33.72 2.54
N ASP A 133 8.79 33.09 2.66
CA ASP A 133 7.66 33.63 3.43
C ASP A 133 7.99 33.80 4.91
N VAL A 134 8.47 32.72 5.58
CA VAL A 134 8.85 32.80 6.98
C VAL A 134 10.18 32.09 7.22
N ASN A 135 11.08 32.76 7.96
CA ASN A 135 12.39 32.25 8.34
C ASN A 135 12.49 32.18 9.87
N ILE A 136 12.98 31.05 10.39
CA ILE A 136 13.21 30.87 11.82
C ILE A 136 14.71 30.89 12.08
N PHE A 137 15.09 31.73 13.01
CA PHE A 137 16.45 31.86 13.46
C PHE A 137 16.61 31.38 14.89
N VAL A 138 17.68 30.67 15.19
CA VAL A 138 18.12 30.35 16.54
C VAL A 138 19.52 30.93 16.74
N ASN A 139 19.67 31.82 17.71
CA ASN A 139 20.91 32.57 17.96
C ASN A 139 21.45 33.27 16.70
N GLY A 140 20.53 33.77 15.85
CA GLY A 140 20.88 34.44 14.59
C GLY A 140 21.18 33.52 13.41
N LEU A 141 21.15 32.20 13.56
CA LEU A 141 21.34 31.21 12.49
C LEU A 141 20.00 30.85 11.84
N PRO A 142 19.82 30.93 10.50
CA PRO A 142 18.57 30.68 9.80
C PRO A 142 18.35 29.16 9.62
N LEU A 143 17.74 28.52 10.62
CA LEU A 143 17.66 27.05 10.66
C LEU A 143 16.43 26.46 9.99
N VAL A 144 15.28 27.19 9.94
CA VAL A 144 14.06 26.67 9.31
C VAL A 144 13.48 27.72 8.35
N VAL A 145 13.01 27.23 7.21
CA VAL A 145 12.33 28.05 6.19
C VAL A 145 10.95 27.49 5.96
N PHE A 146 9.94 28.36 5.97
CA PHE A 146 8.56 28.04 5.59
C PHE A 146 8.27 28.62 4.23
N GLU A 147 7.62 27.85 3.38
CA GLU A 147 6.99 28.29 2.15
C GLU A 147 5.50 28.01 2.23
N LEU A 148 4.72 29.06 2.11
CA LEU A 148 3.29 29.07 2.31
C LEU A 148 2.58 29.34 0.97
N LYS A 149 1.47 28.62 0.73
CA LYS A 149 0.60 28.88 -0.43
C LYS A 149 -0.80 29.24 0.03
N SER A 150 -1.41 30.15 -0.71
CA SER A 150 -2.76 30.59 -0.40
C SER A 150 -3.78 29.45 -0.52
N PRO A 151 -4.65 29.22 0.47
CA PRO A 151 -5.71 28.19 0.41
C PRO A 151 -6.80 28.51 -0.61
N TYR A 152 -6.83 29.69 -1.24
CA TYR A 152 -7.92 30.16 -2.12
C TYR A 152 -7.57 30.18 -3.61
N ARG A 153 -6.41 29.73 -4.03
CA ARG A 153 -6.11 29.56 -5.46
C ARG A 153 -6.61 28.19 -5.91
N GLU A 154 -7.20 28.10 -7.10
CA GLU A 154 -7.74 26.83 -7.66
C GLU A 154 -6.68 25.72 -7.83
N ASP A 155 -5.40 26.04 -7.75
CA ASP A 155 -4.29 25.08 -7.77
C ASP A 155 -3.22 25.37 -6.69
N PRO A 156 -3.61 25.47 -5.40
CA PRO A 156 -2.64 25.56 -4.33
C PRO A 156 -2.29 24.12 -3.89
N SER A 157 -1.10 23.68 -4.15
CA SER A 157 -0.65 22.38 -3.66
C SER A 157 0.66 22.55 -2.88
N VAL A 158 0.84 21.76 -1.83
CA VAL A 158 2.14 21.60 -1.18
C VAL A 158 3.23 21.24 -2.20
N HIS A 159 2.85 20.68 -3.35
CA HIS A 159 3.77 20.43 -4.46
C HIS A 159 4.31 21.75 -5.08
N GLY A 160 3.45 22.74 -5.28
CA GLY A 160 3.86 24.07 -5.75
C GLY A 160 4.82 24.75 -4.78
N ALA A 161 4.56 24.67 -3.46
CA ALA A 161 5.46 25.16 -2.43
C ALA A 161 6.82 24.43 -2.47
N HIS A 162 6.81 23.10 -2.63
CA HIS A 162 8.03 22.32 -2.78
C HIS A 162 8.86 22.74 -4.01
N LEU A 163 8.23 22.92 -5.17
CA LEU A 163 8.93 23.41 -6.38
C LEU A 163 9.56 24.78 -6.15
N GLN A 164 8.85 25.67 -5.47
CA GLN A 164 9.38 27.01 -5.14
C GLN A 164 10.59 26.93 -4.22
N LEU A 165 10.56 26.06 -3.20
CA LEU A 165 11.73 25.79 -2.37
C LEU A 165 12.92 25.24 -3.18
N GLN A 166 12.68 24.37 -4.15
CA GLN A 166 13.75 23.88 -5.03
C GLN A 166 14.36 25.01 -5.89
N HIS A 167 13.57 26.01 -6.27
CA HIS A 167 14.10 27.22 -6.90
C HIS A 167 14.93 28.04 -5.90
N TYR A 168 14.48 28.21 -4.66
CA TYR A 168 15.26 28.92 -3.64
C TYR A 168 16.64 28.29 -3.40
N VAL A 169 16.70 26.95 -3.32
CA VAL A 169 17.99 26.23 -3.18
C VAL A 169 18.98 26.61 -4.29
N LYS A 170 18.48 26.82 -5.51
CA LYS A 170 19.33 27.22 -6.67
C LYS A 170 19.62 28.72 -6.68
N ASP A 171 18.62 29.53 -6.37
CA ASP A 171 18.68 30.98 -6.57
C ASP A 171 19.38 31.72 -5.40
N ILE A 172 19.16 31.24 -4.18
CA ILE A 172 19.71 31.80 -2.92
C ILE A 172 20.38 30.70 -2.07
N PRO A 173 21.38 29.98 -2.63
CA PRO A 173 21.99 28.81 -1.98
C PRO A 173 22.64 29.14 -0.63
N GLN A 174 23.05 30.40 -0.38
CA GLN A 174 23.66 30.81 0.88
C GLN A 174 22.73 30.59 2.09
N LEU A 175 21.41 30.74 1.94
CA LEU A 175 20.44 30.45 2.99
C LEU A 175 20.48 28.96 3.37
N PHE A 176 20.60 28.12 2.38
CA PHE A 176 20.55 26.64 2.54
C PHE A 176 21.88 26.05 3.01
N ASN A 177 22.95 26.83 3.10
CA ASN A 177 24.15 26.40 3.80
C ASN A 177 23.89 26.15 5.29
N TYR A 178 22.94 26.90 5.90
CA TYR A 178 22.63 26.88 7.33
C TYR A 178 21.34 26.16 7.67
N ASN A 179 20.48 25.91 6.69
CA ASN A 179 19.14 25.38 6.91
C ASN A 179 19.17 23.96 7.50
N ALA A 180 18.43 23.73 8.58
CA ALA A 180 18.26 22.42 9.19
C ALA A 180 17.19 21.59 8.47
N PHE A 181 16.00 22.17 8.29
CA PHE A 181 14.88 21.58 7.55
C PHE A 181 13.95 22.68 7.02
N VAL A 182 12.99 22.30 6.19
CA VAL A 182 12.03 23.21 5.57
C VAL A 182 10.60 22.75 5.86
N VAL A 183 9.67 23.70 5.82
CA VAL A 183 8.24 23.47 5.99
C VAL A 183 7.51 24.02 4.77
N ILE A 184 6.58 23.27 4.24
CA ILE A 184 5.68 23.65 3.14
C ILE A 184 4.23 23.55 3.59
N ALA A 185 3.39 24.49 3.20
CA ALA A 185 1.99 24.48 3.54
C ALA A 185 1.12 25.14 2.47
N ASP A 186 -0.13 24.67 2.34
CA ASP A 186 -1.14 25.20 1.42
C ASP A 186 -2.43 25.65 2.12
N GLY A 187 -2.38 25.76 3.46
CA GLY A 187 -3.51 26.13 4.30
C GLY A 187 -4.42 24.97 4.69
N VAL A 188 -4.30 23.82 4.05
CA VAL A 188 -4.96 22.55 4.44
C VAL A 188 -3.91 21.58 4.99
N ARG A 189 -2.82 21.36 4.25
CA ARG A 189 -1.75 20.45 4.63
C ARG A 189 -0.47 21.23 4.94
N THR A 190 0.22 20.78 5.99
CA THR A 190 1.54 21.31 6.37
C THR A 190 2.50 20.15 6.54
N MET A 191 3.58 20.18 5.76
CA MET A 191 4.58 19.11 5.73
C MET A 191 5.96 19.69 6.01
N HIS A 192 6.82 18.91 6.65
CA HIS A 192 8.22 19.22 6.83
C HIS A 192 9.09 18.23 6.05
N GLY A 193 10.27 18.66 5.68
CA GLY A 193 11.21 17.82 4.95
C GLY A 193 12.61 18.43 4.90
N MET A 194 13.55 17.73 4.30
CA MET A 194 14.90 18.22 4.13
C MET A 194 15.00 19.09 2.87
N PRO A 195 15.82 20.17 2.85
CA PRO A 195 15.84 21.16 1.77
C PRO A 195 16.19 20.57 0.39
N PHE A 196 16.93 19.46 0.34
CA PHE A 196 17.38 18.82 -0.89
C PHE A 196 16.59 17.54 -1.22
N ALA A 197 15.52 17.26 -0.47
CA ALA A 197 14.75 16.04 -0.63
C ALA A 197 13.67 16.19 -1.71
N LYS A 198 13.32 15.09 -2.37
CA LYS A 198 12.14 15.03 -3.24
C LYS A 198 10.86 15.11 -2.40
N MET A 199 9.75 15.51 -3.05
CA MET A 199 8.44 15.65 -2.39
C MET A 199 7.98 14.39 -1.63
N GLU A 200 8.27 13.21 -2.14
CA GLU A 200 7.92 11.92 -1.54
C GLU A 200 8.49 11.68 -0.13
N TYR A 201 9.52 12.45 0.26
CA TYR A 201 10.14 12.38 1.59
C TYR A 201 9.62 13.43 2.57
N PHE A 202 8.74 14.34 2.11
CA PHE A 202 8.07 15.27 3.00
C PHE A 202 6.94 14.56 3.75
N ALA A 203 6.72 14.94 5.00
CA ALA A 203 5.71 14.33 5.85
C ALA A 203 5.02 15.35 6.76
N GLU A 204 3.77 15.12 7.08
CA GLU A 204 3.05 15.89 8.09
C GLU A 204 3.60 15.55 9.49
N TRP A 205 3.54 16.52 10.40
CA TRP A 205 3.82 16.29 11.81
C TRP A 205 2.50 16.18 12.57
N LYS A 206 2.08 14.95 12.88
CA LYS A 206 0.71 14.65 13.36
C LYS A 206 0.59 14.45 14.86
N SER A 207 1.61 14.72 15.65
CA SER A 207 1.52 14.57 17.09
C SER A 207 2.32 15.65 17.84
N LYS A 208 1.88 15.95 19.07
CA LYS A 208 2.56 16.86 20.00
C LYS A 208 3.28 16.09 21.10
N ASP A 209 2.79 14.90 21.43
CA ASP A 209 3.22 14.10 22.59
C ASP A 209 3.61 12.66 22.25
N GLY A 210 3.37 12.21 21.02
CA GLY A 210 3.62 10.85 20.56
C GLY A 210 2.49 9.86 20.84
N HIS A 211 1.44 10.27 21.55
CA HIS A 211 0.32 9.42 21.93
C HIS A 211 -0.98 9.80 21.22
N HIS A 212 -1.20 11.08 21.04
CA HIS A 212 -2.39 11.62 20.38
C HIS A 212 -2.06 12.03 18.95
N ILE A 213 -2.76 11.43 18.00
CA ILE A 213 -2.58 11.69 16.57
C ILE A 213 -3.69 12.63 16.07
N GLU A 214 -3.30 13.73 15.45
CA GLU A 214 -4.19 14.68 14.81
C GLU A 214 -4.30 14.34 13.32
N ASN A 215 -5.41 13.74 12.92
CA ASN A 215 -5.66 13.35 11.53
C ASN A 215 -6.48 14.39 10.75
N ASN A 216 -6.95 15.46 11.40
CA ASN A 216 -7.60 16.54 10.69
C ASN A 216 -6.57 17.43 9.97
N PRO A 217 -6.50 17.42 8.62
CA PRO A 217 -5.47 18.15 7.90
C PRO A 217 -5.53 19.67 8.11
N VAL A 218 -6.69 20.23 8.42
CA VAL A 218 -6.85 21.67 8.73
C VAL A 218 -6.08 22.08 10.00
N HIS A 219 -5.82 21.14 10.89
CA HIS A 219 -5.03 21.38 12.10
C HIS A 219 -3.51 21.15 11.91
N SER A 220 -3.07 20.73 10.70
CA SER A 220 -1.68 20.31 10.43
C SER A 220 -0.66 21.40 10.79
N MET A 221 -0.90 22.68 10.43
CA MET A 221 -0.02 23.80 10.80
C MET A 221 0.05 23.99 12.32
N LYS A 222 -1.10 23.96 12.99
CA LYS A 222 -1.14 24.07 14.46
C LYS A 222 -0.36 22.95 15.12
N THR A 223 -0.55 21.72 14.67
CA THR A 223 0.10 20.53 15.24
C THR A 223 1.60 20.55 15.01
N LEU A 224 2.05 20.98 13.82
CA LEU A 224 3.46 21.15 13.54
C LEU A 224 4.09 22.22 14.42
N ILE A 225 3.44 23.38 14.58
CA ILE A 225 3.99 24.48 15.40
C ILE A 225 4.01 24.11 16.89
N GLU A 226 2.95 23.55 17.43
CA GLU A 226 2.89 23.18 18.84
C GLU A 226 3.72 21.91 19.17
N GLY A 227 3.97 21.05 18.18
CA GLY A 227 4.80 19.84 18.28
C GLY A 227 6.25 20.10 17.90
N LEU A 228 6.56 20.11 16.59
CA LEU A 228 7.94 20.21 16.09
C LEU A 228 8.60 21.54 16.40
N MET A 229 7.86 22.66 16.29
CA MET A 229 8.39 24.01 16.55
C MET A 229 8.36 24.40 18.03
N ASN A 230 7.89 23.54 18.94
CA ASN A 230 8.17 23.71 20.36
C ASN A 230 9.69 23.76 20.56
N LYS A 231 10.20 24.70 21.34
CA LYS A 231 11.65 24.98 21.45
C LYS A 231 12.49 23.76 21.84
N GLU A 232 12.03 22.98 22.81
CA GLU A 232 12.69 21.75 23.25
C GLU A 232 12.69 20.69 22.16
N CYS A 233 11.51 20.48 21.54
CA CYS A 233 11.33 19.54 20.45
C CYS A 233 12.18 19.93 19.25
N LEU A 234 12.17 21.20 18.84
CA LEU A 234 12.96 21.74 17.72
C LEU A 234 14.45 21.48 17.91
N LEU A 235 15.00 21.87 19.05
CA LEU A 235 16.42 21.69 19.34
C LEU A 235 16.80 20.21 19.38
N LYS A 236 16.01 19.37 20.04
CA LYS A 236 16.21 17.94 20.08
C LYS A 236 16.13 17.29 18.70
N TYR A 237 15.17 17.75 17.88
CA TYR A 237 15.03 17.28 16.49
C TYR A 237 16.28 17.61 15.67
N ILE A 238 16.75 18.85 15.72
CA ILE A 238 17.94 19.27 14.97
C ILE A 238 19.19 18.52 15.45
N GLN A 239 19.37 18.36 16.75
CA GLN A 239 20.57 17.75 17.33
C GLN A 239 20.64 16.24 17.16
N ARG A 240 19.46 15.53 17.28
CA ARG A 240 19.42 14.07 17.48
C ARG A 240 18.70 13.32 16.37
N PHE A 241 17.94 14.00 15.51
CA PHE A 241 17.05 13.37 14.54
C PHE A 241 17.27 13.82 13.10
N ILE A 242 18.37 14.53 12.84
CA ILE A 242 18.84 14.86 11.50
C ILE A 242 20.24 14.29 11.31
N PHE A 243 20.47 13.61 10.20
CA PHE A 243 21.79 13.09 9.83
C PHE A 243 22.01 13.08 8.32
N PHE A 244 23.25 12.84 7.91
CA PHE A 244 23.63 12.72 6.51
C PHE A 244 23.97 11.26 6.20
N LYS A 245 23.14 10.64 5.38
CA LYS A 245 23.34 9.30 4.84
C LYS A 245 24.36 9.37 3.71
N LYS A 246 25.44 8.58 3.80
CA LYS A 246 26.45 8.47 2.76
C LYS A 246 26.23 7.22 1.92
N ASP A 247 26.09 7.40 0.59
CA ASP A 247 26.04 6.30 -0.37
C ASP A 247 27.02 6.60 -1.50
N LYS A 248 28.17 5.93 -1.48
CA LYS A 248 29.32 6.19 -2.37
C LYS A 248 29.73 7.67 -2.32
N GLU A 249 29.53 8.42 -3.41
CA GLU A 249 29.87 9.84 -3.51
C GLU A 249 28.73 10.78 -3.14
N LYS A 250 27.51 10.26 -3.00
CA LYS A 250 26.32 11.06 -2.67
C LYS A 250 26.10 11.12 -1.17
N SER A 251 25.78 12.30 -0.68
CA SER A 251 25.31 12.55 0.67
C SER A 251 23.87 13.04 0.63
N SER A 252 23.00 12.40 1.40
CA SER A 252 21.57 12.75 1.48
C SER A 252 21.24 13.13 2.91
N LYS A 253 20.65 14.30 3.13
CA LYS A 253 20.18 14.76 4.43
C LYS A 253 18.88 14.06 4.77
N ILE A 254 18.79 13.41 5.93
CA ILE A 254 17.65 12.64 6.41
C ILE A 254 17.18 13.24 7.73
N GLY A 255 15.87 13.44 7.87
CA GLY A 255 15.22 13.84 9.11
C GLY A 255 14.16 12.84 9.52
N ALA A 256 13.91 12.71 10.81
CA ALA A 256 12.89 11.81 11.33
C ALA A 256 11.47 12.27 10.96
N LYS A 257 10.58 11.33 10.69
CA LYS A 257 9.14 11.57 10.72
C LYS A 257 8.63 11.55 12.18
N TYR A 258 7.46 12.12 12.46
CA TYR A 258 6.95 12.26 13.83
C TYR A 258 6.92 10.91 14.59
N HIS A 259 6.44 9.83 13.96
CA HIS A 259 6.38 8.51 14.61
C HIS A 259 7.77 7.93 14.92
N GLN A 260 8.77 8.25 14.09
CA GLN A 260 10.16 7.85 14.34
C GLN A 260 10.77 8.65 15.49
N PHE A 261 10.48 9.97 15.53
CA PHE A 261 10.91 10.84 16.61
C PHE A 261 10.34 10.40 17.96
N PHE A 262 9.02 10.26 18.04
CA PHE A 262 8.37 9.88 19.30
C PHE A 262 8.67 8.43 19.69
N GLY A 263 8.62 7.49 18.75
CA GLY A 263 8.95 6.08 19.02
C GLY A 263 10.36 5.90 19.59
N ALA A 264 11.36 6.57 19.02
CA ALA A 264 12.74 6.52 19.52
C ALA A 264 12.88 7.22 20.88
N ASN A 265 12.20 8.37 21.10
CA ASN A 265 12.25 9.06 22.39
C ASN A 265 11.58 8.26 23.50
N ILE A 266 10.40 7.68 23.26
CA ILE A 266 9.71 6.84 24.24
C ILE A 266 10.57 5.63 24.59
N ALA A 267 11.12 4.93 23.58
CA ALA A 267 12.03 3.80 23.83
C ALA A 267 13.30 4.19 24.59
N TYR A 268 13.82 5.39 24.35
CA TYR A 268 14.96 5.92 25.12
C TYR A 268 14.58 6.16 26.59
N GLN A 269 13.43 6.76 26.88
CA GLN A 269 12.97 6.96 28.26
C GLN A 269 12.74 5.63 28.98
N GLU A 270 12.13 4.66 28.31
CA GLU A 270 11.96 3.32 28.86
C GLU A 270 13.29 2.57 29.04
N ALA A 271 14.27 2.83 28.19
CA ALA A 271 15.62 2.28 28.38
C ALA A 271 16.27 2.81 29.66
N LEU A 272 16.14 4.12 29.96
CA LEU A 272 16.63 4.70 31.21
C LEU A 272 15.99 4.06 32.45
N ARG A 273 14.72 3.65 32.34
CA ARG A 273 13.99 2.92 33.41
C ARG A 273 14.46 1.47 33.54
N ALA A 274 14.62 0.77 32.40
CA ALA A 274 14.84 -0.67 32.37
C ALA A 274 16.31 -1.08 32.60
N VAL A 275 17.26 -0.17 32.29
CA VAL A 275 18.69 -0.42 32.44
C VAL A 275 19.11 -0.15 33.91
N GLY A 276 19.93 -1.04 34.45
CA GLY A 276 20.46 -0.91 35.81
C GLY A 276 20.13 -2.11 36.68
N ILE A 277 20.69 -2.12 37.89
CA ILE A 277 20.59 -3.25 38.83
C ILE A 277 19.16 -3.53 39.27
N ASP A 278 18.37 -2.47 39.46
CA ASP A 278 16.96 -2.54 39.88
C ASP A 278 15.97 -2.53 38.70
N GLY A 279 16.46 -2.51 37.46
CA GLY A 279 15.64 -2.51 36.23
C GLY A 279 15.07 -3.90 35.95
N ASP A 280 13.95 -3.93 35.23
CA ASP A 280 13.31 -5.17 34.78
C ASP A 280 13.90 -5.74 33.48
N HIS A 281 14.88 -5.05 32.89
CA HIS A 281 15.54 -5.36 31.63
C HIS A 281 14.59 -5.47 30.40
N LYS A 282 13.35 -4.97 30.54
CA LYS A 282 12.33 -4.95 29.50
C LYS A 282 12.01 -3.51 29.09
N ILE A 283 12.60 -3.04 28.02
CA ILE A 283 12.38 -1.67 27.54
C ILE A 283 10.98 -1.52 26.96
N GLY A 284 10.53 -2.52 26.19
CA GLY A 284 9.21 -2.52 25.58
C GLY A 284 9.21 -2.97 24.13
N THR A 285 8.03 -2.92 23.52
CA THR A 285 7.80 -3.30 22.14
C THR A 285 7.39 -2.07 21.32
N ILE A 286 8.09 -1.80 20.22
CA ILE A 286 7.72 -0.80 19.21
C ILE A 286 7.04 -1.51 18.07
N PHE A 287 5.75 -1.24 17.91
CA PHE A 287 4.95 -1.73 16.81
C PHE A 287 4.89 -0.66 15.70
N HIS A 288 5.73 -0.81 14.70
CA HIS A 288 5.72 0.01 13.48
C HIS A 288 5.47 -0.88 12.27
N SER A 289 4.48 -0.53 11.45
CA SER A 289 4.12 -1.28 10.24
C SER A 289 5.31 -1.47 9.31
N THR A 290 5.32 -2.55 8.56
CA THR A 290 6.37 -2.79 7.58
C THR A 290 6.31 -1.71 6.49
N GLY A 291 7.44 -1.06 6.22
CA GLY A 291 7.49 0.06 5.27
C GLY A 291 7.51 1.44 5.90
N SER A 292 7.20 1.57 7.18
CA SER A 292 7.20 2.84 7.92
C SER A 292 8.59 3.44 8.20
N GLY A 293 9.66 2.71 7.89
CA GLY A 293 11.04 3.16 8.17
C GLY A 293 11.56 2.73 9.54
N LYS A 294 11.20 1.56 10.05
CA LYS A 294 11.69 0.98 11.32
C LYS A 294 13.20 1.08 11.51
N SER A 295 13.98 0.79 10.45
CA SER A 295 15.45 0.85 10.51
C SER A 295 15.98 2.25 10.88
N PHE A 296 15.29 3.32 10.43
CA PHE A 296 15.64 4.68 10.86
C PHE A 296 15.22 4.95 12.29
N THR A 297 14.09 4.43 12.76
CA THR A 297 13.71 4.54 14.17
C THR A 297 14.73 3.87 15.09
N MET A 298 15.22 2.67 14.72
CA MET A 298 16.31 1.97 15.43
C MET A 298 17.61 2.80 15.42
N LEU A 299 17.94 3.42 14.28
CA LEU A 299 19.12 4.25 14.13
C LEU A 299 19.05 5.50 15.02
N PHE A 300 17.91 6.17 15.08
CA PHE A 300 17.67 7.31 15.98
C PHE A 300 17.73 6.88 17.44
N LEU A 301 17.13 5.75 17.79
CA LEU A 301 17.24 5.18 19.14
C LEU A 301 18.70 4.87 19.50
N ALA A 302 19.43 4.21 18.62
CA ALA A 302 20.86 3.91 18.84
C ALA A 302 21.69 5.18 19.05
N ASN A 303 21.41 6.27 18.33
CA ASN A 303 22.04 7.57 18.55
C ASN A 303 21.71 8.17 19.90
N LEU A 304 20.44 8.08 20.35
CA LEU A 304 20.02 8.57 21.67
C LEU A 304 20.72 7.78 22.79
N LEU A 305 20.66 6.45 22.72
CA LEU A 305 21.27 5.55 23.70
C LEU A 305 22.78 5.79 23.81
N ARG A 306 23.50 5.81 22.68
CA ARG A 306 24.95 5.99 22.64
C ARG A 306 25.42 7.32 23.21
N LYS A 307 24.64 8.40 23.01
CA LYS A 307 25.01 9.74 23.49
C LYS A 307 24.46 10.05 24.89
N SER A 308 23.80 9.08 25.53
CA SER A 308 23.28 9.22 26.86
C SER A 308 24.44 9.19 27.88
N LYS A 309 24.50 10.22 28.72
CA LYS A 309 25.44 10.25 29.87
C LYS A 309 25.01 9.25 30.95
N ASP A 310 23.71 9.05 31.13
CA ASP A 310 23.13 8.21 32.18
C ASP A 310 23.35 6.71 31.93
N LEU A 311 23.61 6.31 30.68
CA LEU A 311 23.86 4.92 30.31
C LEU A 311 25.35 4.56 30.25
N GLU A 312 26.24 5.49 30.60
CA GLU A 312 27.70 5.28 30.75
C GLU A 312 28.33 4.51 29.57
N ASN A 313 28.18 5.04 28.34
CA ASN A 313 28.69 4.47 27.10
C ASN A 313 28.21 3.03 26.80
N PRO A 314 26.89 2.82 26.56
CA PRO A 314 26.31 1.49 26.44
C PRO A 314 26.81 0.74 25.20
N THR A 315 26.89 -0.59 25.28
CA THR A 315 27.02 -1.46 24.11
C THR A 315 25.62 -1.75 23.55
N ILE A 316 25.43 -1.50 22.26
CA ILE A 316 24.15 -1.71 21.55
C ILE A 316 24.32 -2.92 20.64
N VAL A 317 23.48 -3.95 20.85
CA VAL A 317 23.43 -5.15 20.00
C VAL A 317 22.21 -5.06 19.10
N LEU A 318 22.43 -4.88 17.81
CA LEU A 318 21.38 -4.94 16.79
C LEU A 318 21.20 -6.39 16.35
N GLN A 319 20.14 -7.01 16.81
CA GLN A 319 19.88 -8.42 16.55
C GLN A 319 18.84 -8.55 15.43
N VAL A 320 19.21 -9.28 14.38
CA VAL A 320 18.34 -9.58 13.23
C VAL A 320 18.10 -11.07 13.09
N ASP A 321 17.02 -11.44 12.37
CA ASP A 321 16.62 -12.84 12.18
C ASP A 321 17.37 -13.54 11.05
N ARG A 322 17.76 -12.81 9.98
CA ARG A 322 18.35 -13.40 8.78
C ARG A 322 19.53 -12.62 8.23
N THR A 323 20.44 -13.31 7.56
CA THR A 323 21.63 -12.72 6.92
C THR A 323 21.28 -11.64 5.88
N ASP A 324 20.19 -11.82 5.08
CA ASP A 324 19.77 -10.82 4.09
C ASP A 324 19.32 -9.50 4.75
N LEU A 325 18.66 -9.58 5.91
CA LEU A 325 18.26 -8.41 6.72
C LEU A 325 19.46 -7.77 7.41
N ASP A 326 20.44 -8.60 7.80
CA ASP A 326 21.71 -8.20 8.35
C ASP A 326 22.45 -7.24 7.40
N GLU A 327 22.56 -7.57 6.11
CA GLU A 327 23.19 -6.72 5.10
C GLU A 327 22.47 -5.37 4.90
N GLN A 328 21.14 -5.38 4.86
CA GLN A 328 20.35 -4.15 4.66
C GLN A 328 20.45 -3.21 5.87
N LEU A 329 20.30 -3.74 7.07
CA LEU A 329 20.41 -2.97 8.30
C LEU A 329 21.84 -2.46 8.50
N TYR A 330 22.85 -3.31 8.25
CA TYR A 330 24.25 -2.94 8.27
C TYR A 330 24.56 -1.78 7.32
N LYS A 331 24.10 -1.86 6.07
CA LYS A 331 24.25 -0.78 5.09
C LYS A 331 23.58 0.53 5.56
N THR A 332 22.41 0.44 6.18
CA THR A 332 21.72 1.62 6.73
C THR A 332 22.53 2.25 7.84
N PHE A 333 23.02 1.46 8.80
CA PHE A 333 23.77 1.96 9.93
C PHE A 333 25.17 2.47 9.53
N THR A 334 25.90 1.76 8.71
CA THR A 334 27.22 2.21 8.23
C THR A 334 27.15 3.46 7.37
N SER A 335 26.06 3.64 6.60
CA SER A 335 25.82 4.87 5.84
C SER A 335 25.62 6.11 6.72
N ALA A 336 25.28 5.92 8.01
CA ALA A 336 25.10 6.96 9.02
C ALA A 336 26.28 7.07 10.00
N TYR A 337 27.46 6.59 9.63
CA TYR A 337 28.66 6.55 10.47
C TYR A 337 28.96 7.87 11.20
N SER A 338 28.86 9.02 10.52
CA SER A 338 29.10 10.34 11.12
C SER A 338 28.14 10.70 12.26
N PHE A 339 26.98 10.05 12.30
CA PHE A 339 25.90 10.28 13.25
C PHE A 339 25.97 9.35 14.47
N ILE A 340 26.19 8.05 14.23
CA ILE A 340 26.18 7.01 15.29
C ILE A 340 27.56 6.46 15.62
N GLY A 341 28.60 6.75 14.83
CA GLY A 341 29.95 6.20 14.97
C GLY A 341 30.08 4.80 14.35
N ASN A 342 31.11 4.07 14.78
CA ASN A 342 31.46 2.79 14.19
C ASN A 342 30.44 1.69 14.54
N VAL A 343 30.15 0.86 13.54
CA VAL A 343 29.27 -0.32 13.66
C VAL A 343 30.07 -1.54 13.25
N GLU A 344 30.20 -2.49 14.16
CA GLU A 344 30.90 -3.75 13.94
C GLU A 344 29.89 -4.84 13.56
N GLN A 345 30.17 -5.58 12.50
CA GLN A 345 29.38 -6.74 12.13
C GLN A 345 30.09 -8.02 12.57
N ALA A 346 29.46 -8.81 13.43
CA ALA A 346 30.00 -10.12 13.78
C ALA A 346 29.95 -11.06 12.56
N GLY A 347 31.09 -11.54 12.10
CA GLY A 347 31.19 -12.48 10.97
C GLY A 347 30.67 -13.88 11.33
N ASN A 348 31.03 -14.36 12.54
CA ASN A 348 30.68 -15.67 13.06
C ASN A 348 30.45 -15.63 14.59
N ALA A 349 30.18 -16.78 15.22
CA ALA A 349 29.91 -16.87 16.65
C ALA A 349 31.14 -16.49 17.52
N ASP A 350 32.36 -16.76 17.07
CA ASP A 350 33.57 -16.43 17.82
C ASP A 350 33.87 -14.94 17.75
N ASP A 351 33.68 -14.31 16.61
CA ASP A 351 33.75 -12.84 16.47
C ASP A 351 32.77 -12.16 17.41
N LEU A 352 31.51 -12.63 17.45
CA LEU A 352 30.47 -12.08 18.34
C LEU A 352 30.88 -12.18 19.80
N ARG A 353 31.45 -13.32 20.22
CA ARG A 353 31.93 -13.53 21.59
C ARG A 353 33.05 -12.56 21.94
N THR A 354 33.99 -12.34 21.00
CA THR A 354 35.11 -11.39 21.19
C THR A 354 34.62 -9.95 21.28
N LEU A 355 33.70 -9.53 20.40
CA LEU A 355 33.14 -8.19 20.40
C LEU A 355 32.37 -7.88 21.70
N LEU A 356 31.61 -8.84 22.22
CA LEU A 356 30.82 -8.67 23.45
C LEU A 356 31.66 -8.64 24.74
N GLN A 357 32.90 -9.14 24.71
CA GLN A 357 33.82 -9.06 25.82
C GLN A 357 34.51 -7.68 25.93
N ASN A 358 34.47 -6.86 24.89
CA ASN A 358 35.06 -5.53 24.94
C ASN A 358 34.26 -4.61 25.90
N GLU A 359 34.98 -3.84 26.70
CA GLU A 359 34.41 -2.92 27.70
C GLU A 359 33.91 -1.60 27.10
N GLY A 360 34.32 -1.25 25.89
CA GLY A 360 33.95 -0.01 25.21
C GLY A 360 32.53 -0.08 24.62
N GLY A 361 31.80 1.03 24.66
CA GLY A 361 30.47 1.20 24.03
C GLY A 361 30.54 1.03 22.51
N GLN A 362 30.04 -0.06 21.99
CA GLN A 362 30.04 -0.41 20.58
C GLN A 362 28.62 -0.60 20.05
N ILE A 363 28.43 -0.46 18.74
CA ILE A 363 27.24 -0.94 18.06
C ILE A 363 27.62 -2.21 17.31
N ILE A 364 27.05 -3.34 17.73
CA ILE A 364 27.36 -4.67 17.20
C ILE A 364 26.13 -5.18 16.46
N LEU A 365 26.29 -5.51 15.18
CA LEU A 365 25.25 -6.14 14.38
C LEU A 365 25.48 -7.65 14.34
N SER A 366 24.42 -8.43 14.62
CA SER A 366 24.49 -9.89 14.65
C SER A 366 23.17 -10.55 14.30
N THR A 367 23.24 -11.70 13.63
CA THR A 367 22.08 -12.58 13.53
C THR A 367 21.93 -13.39 14.81
N ILE A 368 20.68 -13.76 15.16
CA ILE A 368 20.38 -14.56 16.37
C ILE A 368 21.08 -15.92 16.39
N GLU A 369 21.31 -16.52 15.21
CA GLU A 369 21.96 -17.82 15.03
C GLU A 369 23.41 -17.84 15.52
N LYS A 370 24.08 -16.67 15.63
CA LYS A 370 25.45 -16.56 16.13
C LYS A 370 25.56 -16.77 17.65
N PHE A 371 24.42 -16.79 18.38
CA PHE A 371 24.34 -17.22 19.77
C PHE A 371 24.16 -18.74 19.91
N ARG A 372 24.76 -19.51 19.01
CA ARG A 372 24.76 -20.96 19.08
C ARG A 372 25.74 -21.47 20.13
N ILE A 373 25.35 -22.58 20.78
CA ILE A 373 26.22 -23.38 21.64
C ILE A 373 27.20 -24.14 20.75
N LYS A 374 28.48 -24.23 21.12
CA LYS A 374 29.46 -25.05 20.40
C LYS A 374 29.29 -26.53 20.77
N ASP A 375 29.69 -27.43 19.89
CA ASP A 375 29.57 -28.89 20.12
C ASP A 375 30.31 -29.36 21.37
N THR A 376 31.26 -28.57 21.90
CA THR A 376 32.04 -28.82 23.11
C THR A 376 31.43 -28.20 24.36
N GLU A 377 30.29 -27.53 24.27
CA GLU A 377 29.65 -26.79 25.37
C GLU A 377 28.31 -27.40 25.69
N GLU A 378 27.98 -27.58 26.99
CA GLU A 378 26.65 -28.02 27.42
C GLU A 378 25.64 -26.85 27.43
N GLU A 379 26.10 -25.63 27.77
CA GLU A 379 25.33 -24.41 27.82
C GLU A 379 26.12 -23.25 27.19
N HIS A 380 25.46 -22.21 26.77
CA HIS A 380 26.12 -21.02 26.22
C HIS A 380 26.83 -20.29 27.36
N PRO A 381 28.12 -19.93 27.23
CA PRO A 381 28.86 -19.20 28.29
C PRO A 381 28.26 -17.78 28.46
N VAL A 382 28.34 -17.27 29.69
CA VAL A 382 28.12 -15.85 29.99
C VAL A 382 29.25 -15.05 29.36
N LEU A 383 28.89 -14.12 28.45
CA LEU A 383 29.90 -13.31 27.75
C LEU A 383 30.14 -11.98 28.44
N SER A 384 29.09 -11.41 29.06
CA SER A 384 29.21 -10.16 29.80
C SER A 384 28.15 -10.05 30.87
N ASN A 385 28.54 -9.58 32.07
CA ASN A 385 27.60 -9.24 33.17
C ASN A 385 27.27 -7.73 33.23
N ARG A 386 27.64 -6.96 32.22
CA ARG A 386 27.38 -5.53 32.16
C ARG A 386 25.88 -5.26 32.05
N GLY A 387 25.37 -4.35 32.90
CA GLY A 387 23.96 -3.92 32.85
C GLY A 387 23.65 -2.89 31.75
N ASN A 388 24.69 -2.24 31.21
CA ASN A 388 24.54 -1.23 30.16
C ASN A 388 24.71 -1.82 28.73
N ILE A 389 24.29 -3.06 28.54
CA ILE A 389 24.14 -3.67 27.21
C ILE A 389 22.66 -3.60 26.82
N ILE A 390 22.38 -3.07 25.63
CA ILE A 390 21.01 -2.92 25.13
C ILE A 390 20.88 -3.69 23.83
N VAL A 391 19.95 -4.64 23.79
CA VAL A 391 19.62 -5.46 22.62
C VAL A 391 18.42 -4.86 21.91
N ILE A 392 18.60 -4.41 20.70
CA ILE A 392 17.55 -3.97 19.78
C ILE A 392 17.26 -5.14 18.84
N ALA A 393 16.13 -5.82 19.04
CA ALA A 393 15.72 -6.96 18.24
C ALA A 393 14.76 -6.54 17.11
N ASP A 394 15.20 -6.74 15.85
CA ASP A 394 14.34 -6.55 14.70
C ASP A 394 13.55 -7.83 14.42
N GLU A 395 12.29 -7.66 13.96
CA GLU A 395 11.33 -8.75 13.70
C GLU A 395 11.26 -9.77 14.86
N ALA A 396 11.19 -9.24 16.07
CA ALA A 396 11.31 -9.99 17.34
C ALA A 396 10.32 -11.16 17.48
N HIS A 397 9.23 -11.14 16.71
CA HIS A 397 8.20 -12.19 16.71
C HIS A 397 8.66 -13.54 16.13
N ARG A 398 9.81 -13.64 15.48
CA ARG A 398 10.21 -14.86 14.74
C ARG A 398 10.96 -15.88 15.57
N THR A 399 11.99 -15.48 16.25
CA THR A 399 12.98 -16.42 16.85
C THR A 399 13.17 -16.28 18.35
N GLN A 400 12.39 -15.39 18.98
CA GLN A 400 12.59 -15.01 20.39
C GLN A 400 11.85 -15.90 21.40
N TYR A 401 11.19 -16.99 20.97
CA TYR A 401 10.32 -17.80 21.79
C TYR A 401 10.86 -19.21 22.07
N GLY A 402 10.72 -19.65 23.31
CA GLY A 402 11.04 -21.00 23.78
C GLY A 402 12.11 -21.04 24.84
N ALA A 403 11.98 -22.01 25.76
CA ALA A 403 12.93 -22.23 26.83
C ALA A 403 14.27 -22.84 26.37
N LYS A 404 14.34 -23.29 25.12
CA LYS A 404 15.54 -23.81 24.46
C LYS A 404 15.66 -23.19 23.07
N GLY A 405 16.81 -22.61 22.73
CA GLY A 405 17.10 -22.02 21.43
C GLY A 405 17.97 -20.77 21.50
N PHE A 406 18.23 -20.13 20.37
CA PHE A 406 19.17 -19.01 20.25
C PHE A 406 18.79 -17.80 21.12
N ALA A 407 17.51 -17.53 21.32
CA ALA A 407 17.04 -16.46 22.20
C ALA A 407 17.32 -16.75 23.69
N SER A 408 17.20 -17.99 24.11
CA SER A 408 17.59 -18.40 25.46
C SER A 408 19.09 -18.26 25.65
N ASN A 409 19.87 -18.67 24.65
CA ASN A 409 21.33 -18.53 24.65
C ASN A 409 21.77 -17.06 24.73
N LEU A 410 21.12 -16.16 23.99
CA LEU A 410 21.36 -14.72 24.06
C LEU A 410 21.17 -14.17 25.48
N ARG A 411 20.05 -14.55 26.13
CA ARG A 411 19.76 -14.11 27.50
C ARG A 411 20.74 -14.70 28.51
N HIS A 412 21.15 -15.95 28.32
CA HIS A 412 22.16 -16.58 29.13
C HIS A 412 23.55 -15.93 28.93
N ALA A 413 23.89 -15.60 27.69
CA ALA A 413 25.14 -14.91 27.34
C ALA A 413 25.22 -13.50 27.94
N LEU A 414 24.09 -12.79 28.06
CA LEU A 414 23.96 -11.40 28.50
C LEU A 414 22.86 -11.25 29.55
N PRO A 415 23.02 -11.79 30.76
CA PRO A 415 21.96 -11.90 31.75
C PRO A 415 21.40 -10.57 32.24
N ASN A 416 22.20 -9.50 32.23
CA ASN A 416 21.83 -8.15 32.68
C ASN A 416 21.54 -7.19 31.49
N ALA A 417 21.48 -7.68 30.28
CA ALA A 417 21.16 -6.83 29.12
C ALA A 417 19.67 -6.48 29.08
N SER A 418 19.37 -5.24 28.71
CA SER A 418 18.00 -4.78 28.51
C SER A 418 17.57 -4.91 27.04
N HIS A 419 16.32 -5.28 26.82
CA HIS A 419 15.83 -5.67 25.50
C HIS A 419 14.69 -4.77 25.01
N VAL A 420 14.74 -4.33 23.75
CA VAL A 420 13.65 -3.66 23.04
C VAL A 420 13.32 -4.40 21.76
N ALA A 421 12.04 -4.62 21.52
CA ALA A 421 11.54 -5.24 20.30
C ALA A 421 11.07 -4.22 19.27
N PHE A 422 11.49 -4.42 18.02
CA PHE A 422 10.89 -3.76 16.86
C PHE A 422 10.20 -4.82 16.02
N THR A 423 8.93 -4.58 15.68
CA THR A 423 8.16 -5.52 14.86
C THR A 423 7.08 -4.80 14.06
N GLY A 424 6.82 -5.28 12.84
CA GLY A 424 5.63 -4.92 12.08
C GLY A 424 4.43 -5.79 12.41
N THR A 425 4.60 -6.78 13.30
CA THR A 425 3.62 -7.85 13.52
C THR A 425 3.79 -8.45 14.93
N PRO A 426 3.36 -7.76 16.01
CA PRO A 426 3.45 -8.30 17.35
C PRO A 426 2.56 -9.56 17.49
N ILE A 427 3.05 -10.57 18.19
CA ILE A 427 2.32 -11.81 18.46
C ILE A 427 1.83 -11.80 19.90
N THR A 428 0.53 -12.10 20.08
CA THR A 428 -0.14 -12.28 21.38
C THR A 428 -0.77 -13.67 21.44
N MET A 429 0.04 -14.74 21.33
CA MET A 429 -0.41 -16.12 21.48
C MET A 429 0.18 -16.74 22.74
N MET A 430 -0.57 -17.61 23.43
CA MET A 430 -0.09 -18.36 24.62
C MET A 430 1.28 -19.02 24.33
N GLY A 431 2.28 -18.69 25.14
CA GLY A 431 3.66 -19.17 25.02
C GLY A 431 4.51 -18.52 23.92
N ARG A 432 3.95 -17.52 23.21
CA ARG A 432 4.65 -16.72 22.18
C ARG A 432 4.20 -15.27 22.23
N ASP A 433 4.22 -14.65 23.40
CA ASP A 433 3.83 -13.25 23.55
C ASP A 433 5.07 -12.35 23.52
N THR A 434 5.11 -11.43 22.56
CA THR A 434 6.20 -10.44 22.43
C THR A 434 6.27 -9.56 23.67
N THR A 435 5.13 -9.24 24.28
CA THR A 435 5.08 -8.34 25.45
C THR A 435 5.59 -9.03 26.72
N GLU A 436 5.45 -10.34 26.85
CA GLU A 436 6.03 -11.09 27.98
C GLU A 436 7.56 -11.05 27.98
N GLN A 437 8.16 -11.00 26.79
CA GLN A 437 9.60 -11.08 26.62
C GLN A 437 10.29 -9.71 26.65
N PHE A 438 9.70 -8.69 26.07
CA PHE A 438 10.30 -7.38 25.84
C PHE A 438 9.64 -6.25 26.64
N GLY A 439 8.49 -6.50 27.24
CA GLY A 439 7.63 -5.50 27.90
C GLY A 439 6.49 -5.03 27.00
N PRO A 440 5.62 -4.15 27.53
CA PRO A 440 4.41 -3.69 26.85
C PRO A 440 4.71 -3.01 25.51
N ILE A 441 3.67 -2.87 24.69
CA ILE A 441 3.75 -2.02 23.50
C ILE A 441 3.83 -0.56 23.96
N ILE A 442 4.95 0.08 23.71
CA ILE A 442 5.25 1.46 24.16
C ILE A 442 4.97 2.50 23.08
N HIS A 443 4.98 2.11 21.83
CA HIS A 443 4.62 3.00 20.72
C HIS A 443 4.05 2.20 19.55
N THR A 444 3.00 2.74 18.94
CA THR A 444 2.29 2.11 17.79
C THR A 444 2.26 3.05 16.61
N TYR A 445 2.62 2.53 15.44
CA TYR A 445 2.39 3.14 14.14
C TYR A 445 1.92 2.04 13.18
N ASP A 446 0.62 1.83 13.15
CA ASP A 446 0.00 0.72 12.46
C ASP A 446 -0.14 0.95 10.93
N MET A 447 -0.72 -0.03 10.24
CA MET A 447 -0.89 0.04 8.80
C MET A 447 -1.89 1.13 8.39
N VAL A 448 -2.89 1.42 9.23
CA VAL A 448 -3.90 2.46 8.99
C VAL A 448 -3.25 3.82 8.96
N GLN A 449 -2.56 4.17 10.04
CA GLN A 449 -1.86 5.43 10.15
C GLN A 449 -0.80 5.58 9.07
N SER A 450 -0.13 4.48 8.70
CA SER A 450 0.88 4.47 7.64
C SER A 450 0.31 4.81 6.26
N VAL A 451 -0.92 4.36 5.96
CA VAL A 451 -1.63 4.70 4.72
C VAL A 451 -2.15 6.15 4.77
N GLU A 452 -2.71 6.59 5.89
CA GLU A 452 -3.18 7.97 6.08
C GLU A 452 -2.05 8.99 5.97
N ASP A 453 -0.85 8.63 6.40
CA ASP A 453 0.36 9.47 6.29
C ASP A 453 1.03 9.39 4.91
N GLY A 454 0.54 8.55 4.01
CA GLY A 454 1.17 8.31 2.71
C GLY A 454 2.55 7.64 2.82
N ALA A 455 2.86 6.99 3.95
CA ALA A 455 4.09 6.21 4.11
C ALA A 455 3.99 4.83 3.45
N THR A 456 2.77 4.33 3.26
CA THR A 456 2.44 3.14 2.48
C THR A 456 1.21 3.42 1.62
N VAL A 457 0.99 2.62 0.57
CA VAL A 457 -0.19 2.75 -0.29
C VAL A 457 -1.36 1.92 0.21
N LYS A 458 -2.57 2.24 -0.24
CA LYS A 458 -3.78 1.45 0.01
C LYS A 458 -3.63 0.04 -0.56
N LEU A 459 -4.34 -0.90 0.05
CA LEU A 459 -4.41 -2.29 -0.41
C LEU A 459 -5.80 -2.58 -0.97
N MET A 460 -5.83 -3.11 -2.19
CA MET A 460 -7.03 -3.59 -2.86
C MET A 460 -7.01 -5.12 -2.85
N TYR A 461 -8.16 -5.73 -2.63
CA TYR A 461 -8.29 -7.18 -2.64
C TYR A 461 -9.20 -7.62 -3.78
N ASP A 462 -8.67 -8.44 -4.69
CA ASP A 462 -9.34 -8.96 -5.87
C ASP A 462 -9.45 -10.50 -5.77
N PRO A 463 -10.63 -11.05 -5.41
CA PRO A 463 -10.84 -12.48 -5.36
C PRO A 463 -11.12 -13.05 -6.75
N LYS A 464 -10.10 -13.56 -7.43
CA LYS A 464 -10.21 -14.29 -8.70
C LYS A 464 -10.16 -15.79 -8.46
N LEU A 465 -11.17 -16.34 -7.81
CA LEU A 465 -11.24 -17.78 -7.56
C LEU A 465 -11.31 -18.51 -8.89
N ILE A 466 -10.32 -19.38 -9.16
CA ILE A 466 -10.40 -20.34 -10.26
C ILE A 466 -11.16 -21.55 -9.72
N PRO A 467 -12.42 -21.75 -10.13
CA PRO A 467 -13.14 -22.92 -9.73
C PRO A 467 -12.44 -24.12 -10.36
N LEU A 468 -12.13 -25.09 -9.54
CA LEU A 468 -11.85 -26.42 -10.01
C LEU A 468 -13.20 -26.98 -10.47
N ASP A 469 -13.40 -27.06 -11.76
CA ASP A 469 -14.56 -27.77 -12.30
C ASP A 469 -14.32 -29.27 -12.06
N LEU A 470 -14.77 -29.68 -10.94
CA LEU A 470 -14.79 -31.05 -10.51
C LEU A 470 -16.07 -31.60 -11.10
N THR A 471 -15.97 -32.58 -12.00
CA THR A 471 -17.07 -33.49 -12.29
C THR A 471 -17.59 -34.14 -11.01
N ASN A 472 -16.84 -34.03 -9.93
CA ASN A 472 -17.28 -34.27 -8.57
C ASN A 472 -17.31 -32.91 -7.83
N VAL A 473 -18.50 -32.32 -7.75
CA VAL A 473 -18.83 -31.10 -7.00
C VAL A 473 -18.53 -31.23 -5.49
N ASN A 474 -18.29 -32.45 -5.04
CA ASN A 474 -18.10 -32.81 -3.63
C ASN A 474 -16.64 -32.93 -3.19
N ILE A 475 -15.64 -32.55 -4.04
CA ILE A 475 -14.24 -32.86 -3.72
C ILE A 475 -13.74 -32.25 -2.40
N ASP A 476 -14.18 -31.03 -2.05
CA ASP A 476 -13.77 -30.37 -0.79
C ASP A 476 -14.38 -31.10 0.44
N THR A 477 -15.55 -31.73 0.28
CA THR A 477 -16.25 -32.48 1.35
C THR A 477 -15.85 -33.92 1.35
N ASP A 478 -15.81 -34.57 0.19
CA ASP A 478 -15.26 -35.92 0.03
C ASP A 478 -13.80 -35.95 0.49
N PHE A 479 -13.09 -34.86 0.31
CA PHE A 479 -11.74 -34.63 0.79
C PHE A 479 -11.68 -34.45 2.31
N ALA A 480 -12.52 -33.61 2.88
CA ALA A 480 -12.62 -33.40 4.33
C ALA A 480 -13.06 -34.74 5.04
N GLU A 481 -14.01 -35.48 4.46
CA GLU A 481 -14.46 -36.77 5.00
C GLU A 481 -13.40 -37.86 4.87
N ILE A 482 -12.64 -37.89 3.77
CA ILE A 482 -11.53 -38.80 3.60
C ILE A 482 -10.42 -38.55 4.64
N VAL A 483 -10.17 -37.26 4.94
CA VAL A 483 -9.20 -36.86 5.98
C VAL A 483 -9.72 -37.11 7.38
N GLU A 484 -11.01 -36.98 7.64
CA GLU A 484 -11.64 -37.27 8.94
C GLU A 484 -11.73 -38.77 9.27
N GLN A 485 -11.81 -39.66 8.28
CA GLN A 485 -11.82 -41.10 8.46
C GLN A 485 -10.45 -41.73 8.75
N GLY A 486 -9.36 -40.96 8.55
CA GLY A 486 -8.00 -41.37 8.92
C GLY A 486 -7.81 -41.32 10.44
N SER A 487 -7.66 -42.42 11.08
CA SER A 487 -7.58 -42.60 12.53
C SER A 487 -6.29 -42.11 13.18
N SER A 488 -6.04 -40.82 13.28
CA SER A 488 -5.04 -40.30 14.20
C SER A 488 -5.46 -38.93 14.77
N ASP A 489 -5.46 -38.85 16.10
CA ASP A 489 -5.82 -37.67 16.91
C ASP A 489 -4.79 -36.51 16.84
N ASP A 490 -3.85 -36.54 15.89
CA ASP A 490 -2.82 -35.50 15.79
C ASP A 490 -3.23 -34.43 14.77
N ALA A 491 -3.61 -33.26 15.29
CA ALA A 491 -3.98 -32.09 14.50
C ALA A 491 -2.88 -31.66 13.48
N LEU A 492 -1.62 -31.98 13.76
CA LEU A 492 -0.50 -31.70 12.87
C LEU A 492 -0.46 -32.66 11.67
N GLU A 493 -0.79 -33.93 11.86
CA GLU A 493 -0.88 -34.91 10.77
C GLU A 493 -2.10 -34.64 9.88
N LYS A 494 -3.24 -34.29 10.48
CA LYS A 494 -4.43 -33.83 9.74
C LYS A 494 -4.07 -32.64 8.84
N TYR A 495 -3.40 -31.61 9.37
CA TYR A 495 -2.97 -30.45 8.61
C TYR A 495 -1.99 -30.81 7.46
N LYS A 496 -1.05 -31.72 7.69
CA LYS A 496 -0.12 -32.18 6.65
C LYS A 496 -0.83 -32.93 5.52
N ARG A 497 -1.85 -33.75 5.83
CA ARG A 497 -2.66 -34.47 4.84
C ARG A 497 -3.51 -33.50 4.01
N GLU A 498 -4.21 -32.57 4.66
CA GLU A 498 -4.98 -31.50 4.00
C GLU A 498 -4.11 -30.68 3.04
N TYR A 499 -2.90 -30.30 3.50
CA TYR A 499 -1.95 -29.54 2.69
C TYR A 499 -1.42 -30.35 1.50
N ALA A 500 -1.10 -31.62 1.68
CA ALA A 500 -0.59 -32.48 0.60
C ALA A 500 -1.62 -32.71 -0.50
N ALA A 501 -2.88 -32.81 -0.13
CA ALA A 501 -3.94 -33.05 -1.08
C ALA A 501 -4.34 -31.75 -1.80
N LEU A 502 -4.42 -30.63 -1.11
CA LEU A 502 -4.58 -29.31 -1.74
C LEU A 502 -3.45 -29.04 -2.76
N LYS A 503 -2.22 -29.45 -2.44
CA LYS A 503 -1.08 -29.37 -3.36
C LYS A 503 -1.30 -30.14 -4.66
N LYS A 504 -1.86 -31.35 -4.60
CA LYS A 504 -2.17 -32.16 -5.78
C LYS A 504 -3.22 -31.48 -6.68
N VAL A 505 -4.26 -30.93 -6.07
CA VAL A 505 -5.36 -30.25 -6.79
C VAL A 505 -4.88 -28.94 -7.41
N VAL A 506 -4.18 -28.10 -6.65
CA VAL A 506 -3.65 -26.81 -7.11
C VAL A 506 -2.63 -26.96 -8.24
N GLY A 507 -1.85 -28.05 -8.24
CA GLY A 507 -0.80 -28.33 -9.21
C GLY A 507 -1.25 -28.99 -10.53
N THR A 508 -2.55 -29.16 -10.78
CA THR A 508 -3.01 -29.81 -12.00
C THR A 508 -2.76 -28.96 -13.26
N PRO A 509 -2.30 -29.56 -14.37
CA PRO A 509 -1.93 -28.83 -15.58
C PRO A 509 -3.03 -27.94 -16.14
N LYS A 510 -4.29 -28.43 -16.13
CA LYS A 510 -5.45 -27.65 -16.63
C LYS A 510 -5.68 -26.40 -15.77
N ARG A 511 -5.63 -26.54 -14.44
CA ARG A 511 -5.78 -25.39 -13.53
C ARG A 511 -4.62 -24.40 -13.69
N LEU A 512 -3.40 -24.90 -13.76
CA LEU A 512 -2.22 -24.04 -13.96
C LEU A 512 -2.25 -23.28 -15.28
N HIS A 513 -2.79 -23.90 -16.34
CA HIS A 513 -2.98 -23.23 -17.62
C HIS A 513 -3.99 -22.09 -17.49
N LYS A 514 -5.16 -22.34 -16.86
CA LYS A 514 -6.16 -21.29 -16.63
C LYS A 514 -5.65 -20.19 -15.71
N LEU A 515 -4.93 -20.54 -14.64
CA LEU A 515 -4.26 -19.59 -13.76
C LEU A 515 -3.29 -18.70 -14.53
N ALA A 516 -2.52 -19.30 -15.46
CA ALA A 516 -1.59 -18.58 -16.31
C ALA A 516 -2.30 -17.59 -17.24
N GLU A 517 -3.42 -17.98 -17.86
CA GLU A 517 -4.26 -17.09 -18.67
C GLU A 517 -4.77 -15.90 -17.87
N GLU A 518 -5.34 -16.15 -16.70
CA GLU A 518 -5.89 -15.09 -15.83
C GLU A 518 -4.80 -14.11 -15.35
N ILE A 519 -3.64 -14.62 -14.94
CA ILE A 519 -2.52 -13.76 -14.50
C ILE A 519 -2.04 -12.89 -15.66
N VAL A 520 -1.82 -13.46 -16.86
CA VAL A 520 -1.31 -12.71 -18.01
C VAL A 520 -2.34 -11.67 -18.49
N THR A 521 -3.61 -12.04 -18.55
CA THR A 521 -4.70 -11.12 -18.91
C THR A 521 -4.78 -9.96 -17.94
N HIS A 522 -4.91 -10.25 -16.64
CA HIS A 522 -4.99 -9.23 -15.60
C HIS A 522 -3.77 -8.31 -15.59
N PHE A 523 -2.56 -8.88 -15.70
CA PHE A 523 -1.34 -8.07 -15.69
C PHE A 523 -1.24 -7.15 -16.91
N ASN A 524 -1.55 -7.67 -18.13
CA ASN A 524 -1.46 -6.90 -19.35
C ASN A 524 -2.51 -5.78 -19.44
N GLU A 525 -3.70 -5.99 -18.90
CA GLU A 525 -4.72 -4.95 -18.78
C GLU A 525 -4.26 -3.85 -17.81
N SER A 526 -3.75 -4.23 -16.66
CA SER A 526 -3.35 -3.30 -15.59
C SER A 526 -2.08 -2.49 -15.94
N ILE A 527 -1.14 -3.05 -16.72
CA ILE A 527 0.12 -2.37 -17.07
C ILE A 527 -0.08 -1.21 -18.05
N ILE A 528 -1.22 -1.15 -18.72
CA ILE A 528 -1.55 -0.05 -19.65
C ILE A 528 -1.61 1.27 -18.86
N GLU A 529 -2.19 1.26 -17.67
CA GLU A 529 -2.32 2.42 -16.80
C GLU A 529 -1.08 2.62 -15.91
N GLN A 530 -0.40 1.53 -15.56
CA GLN A 530 0.77 1.55 -14.67
C GLN A 530 1.98 0.84 -15.31
N PRO A 531 2.69 1.46 -16.26
CA PRO A 531 3.80 0.81 -17.01
C PRO A 531 4.96 0.35 -16.12
N PHE A 532 5.16 0.98 -14.97
CA PHE A 532 6.19 0.63 -13.99
C PHE A 532 5.84 -0.62 -13.17
N ALA A 533 4.56 -1.03 -13.16
CA ALA A 533 4.04 -2.06 -12.27
C ALA A 533 4.74 -3.41 -12.45
N LYS A 534 4.90 -4.11 -11.33
CA LYS A 534 5.48 -5.45 -11.26
C LYS A 534 4.59 -6.38 -10.45
N GLY A 535 4.66 -7.68 -10.75
CA GLY A 535 3.89 -8.72 -10.12
C GLY A 535 4.75 -9.74 -9.37
N LEU A 536 4.27 -10.16 -8.20
CA LEU A 536 4.85 -11.25 -7.42
C LEU A 536 3.84 -12.39 -7.34
N ILE A 537 4.18 -13.55 -7.90
CA ILE A 537 3.35 -14.76 -7.85
C ILE A 537 3.87 -15.66 -6.72
N VAL A 538 3.00 -16.00 -5.78
CA VAL A 538 3.32 -16.87 -4.65
C VAL A 538 2.70 -18.23 -4.88
N SER A 539 3.53 -19.23 -5.19
CA SER A 539 3.11 -20.60 -5.48
C SER A 539 3.23 -21.52 -4.26
N MET A 540 2.40 -22.56 -4.21
CA MET A 540 2.30 -23.46 -3.07
C MET A 540 3.56 -24.33 -2.86
N SER A 541 4.24 -24.70 -3.94
CA SER A 541 5.47 -25.51 -3.89
C SER A 541 6.42 -25.17 -5.05
N ARG A 542 7.65 -25.69 -4.96
CA ARG A 542 8.68 -25.48 -5.97
C ARG A 542 8.30 -26.12 -7.31
N GLU A 543 7.74 -27.31 -7.27
CA GLU A 543 7.26 -28.07 -8.42
C GLU A 543 6.11 -27.32 -9.12
N ILE A 544 5.13 -26.82 -8.36
CA ILE A 544 4.02 -26.01 -8.89
C ILE A 544 4.54 -24.70 -9.44
N CYS A 545 5.51 -24.05 -8.79
CA CYS A 545 6.12 -22.82 -9.26
C CYS A 545 6.76 -22.99 -10.65
N VAL A 546 7.52 -24.07 -10.86
CA VAL A 546 8.12 -24.40 -12.18
C VAL A 546 7.06 -24.79 -13.21
N ALA A 547 6.06 -25.58 -12.81
CA ALA A 547 4.96 -25.97 -13.69
C ALA A 547 4.17 -24.73 -14.16
N LEU A 548 3.82 -23.84 -13.25
CA LEU A 548 3.14 -22.57 -13.58
C LEU A 548 3.98 -21.69 -14.49
N TYR A 549 5.28 -21.55 -14.22
CA TYR A 549 6.19 -20.82 -15.10
C TYR A 549 6.18 -21.35 -16.53
N ASN A 550 6.16 -22.68 -16.70
CA ASN A 550 6.09 -23.31 -18.00
C ASN A 550 4.73 -23.08 -18.69
N GLU A 551 3.62 -23.03 -17.94
CA GLU A 551 2.31 -22.69 -18.49
C GLU A 551 2.25 -21.22 -18.89
N LEU A 552 2.72 -20.28 -18.06
CA LEU A 552 2.78 -18.86 -18.37
C LEU A 552 3.53 -18.57 -19.67
N LYS A 553 4.64 -19.29 -19.94
CA LYS A 553 5.40 -19.16 -21.18
C LYS A 553 4.62 -19.54 -22.45
N LYS A 554 3.58 -20.34 -22.32
CA LYS A 554 2.74 -20.76 -23.46
C LYS A 554 1.70 -19.69 -23.82
N ILE A 555 1.40 -18.77 -22.90
CA ILE A 555 0.38 -17.74 -23.10
C ILE A 555 0.94 -16.62 -23.98
N PRO A 556 0.23 -16.20 -25.04
CA PRO A 556 0.64 -15.08 -25.89
C PRO A 556 0.80 -13.79 -25.05
N ASN A 557 1.77 -12.97 -25.43
CA ASN A 557 2.09 -11.70 -24.75
C ASN A 557 2.43 -11.83 -23.25
N CYS A 558 2.90 -13.01 -22.81
CA CYS A 558 3.36 -13.21 -21.45
C CYS A 558 4.49 -12.22 -21.10
N PRO A 559 4.39 -11.45 -20.01
CA PRO A 559 5.43 -10.54 -19.56
C PRO A 559 6.75 -11.26 -19.24
N SER A 560 7.85 -10.52 -19.29
CA SER A 560 9.16 -11.05 -18.87
C SER A 560 9.11 -11.45 -17.39
N MET A 561 9.52 -12.67 -17.09
CA MET A 561 9.40 -13.27 -15.77
C MET A 561 10.59 -14.14 -15.38
N GLU A 562 10.84 -14.25 -14.07
CA GLU A 562 11.87 -15.11 -13.48
C GLU A 562 11.34 -15.88 -12.27
N ILE A 563 11.93 -17.06 -12.02
CA ILE A 563 11.70 -17.84 -10.80
C ILE A 563 12.83 -17.59 -9.80
N ILE A 564 12.47 -17.46 -8.51
CA ILE A 564 13.43 -17.39 -7.43
C ILE A 564 13.04 -18.40 -6.34
N MET A 565 13.88 -19.40 -6.17
CA MET A 565 13.71 -20.44 -5.15
C MET A 565 15.04 -20.97 -4.63
N THR A 566 15.02 -21.58 -3.43
CA THR A 566 16.21 -22.22 -2.83
C THR A 566 16.52 -23.56 -3.51
N GLY A 567 17.81 -23.83 -3.74
CA GLY A 567 18.27 -25.11 -4.25
C GLY A 567 18.28 -26.23 -3.18
N ARG A 568 18.06 -27.45 -3.62
CA ARG A 568 18.22 -28.69 -2.84
C ARG A 568 19.11 -29.68 -3.60
N THR A 569 19.76 -30.58 -2.90
CA THR A 569 20.58 -31.64 -3.50
C THR A 569 19.78 -32.56 -4.40
N THR A 570 18.50 -32.75 -4.07
CA THR A 570 17.54 -33.61 -4.77
C THR A 570 16.82 -32.95 -5.94
N ASP A 571 17.15 -31.69 -6.26
CA ASP A 571 16.48 -30.98 -7.35
C ASP A 571 16.80 -31.61 -8.73
N PRO A 572 15.82 -31.64 -9.65
CA PRO A 572 16.03 -32.03 -11.02
C PRO A 572 17.18 -31.27 -11.67
N ILE A 573 17.93 -31.93 -12.54
CA ILE A 573 19.07 -31.30 -13.21
C ILE A 573 18.63 -30.11 -14.07
N GLU A 574 17.44 -30.19 -14.65
CA GLU A 574 16.85 -29.14 -15.48
C GLU A 574 16.59 -27.83 -14.70
N TRP A 575 16.51 -27.89 -13.36
CA TRP A 575 16.34 -26.72 -12.50
C TRP A 575 17.67 -26.09 -12.10
N LYS A 576 18.77 -26.81 -12.26
CA LYS A 576 20.12 -26.38 -11.93
C LYS A 576 20.81 -25.99 -13.22
N ASP A 577 21.42 -24.83 -13.26
CA ASP A 577 22.29 -24.50 -14.37
C ASP A 577 23.62 -25.18 -14.21
N VAL A 578 23.93 -26.08 -15.11
CA VAL A 578 25.19 -26.83 -15.10
C VAL A 578 26.09 -26.40 -16.26
N GLN A 579 25.58 -25.53 -17.16
CA GLN A 579 26.33 -25.06 -18.34
C GLN A 579 26.20 -23.54 -18.49
N GLU A 580 27.35 -22.91 -18.66
CA GLU A 580 27.45 -21.48 -19.00
C GLU A 580 26.58 -21.19 -20.25
N GLY A 581 25.50 -20.37 -20.07
CA GLY A 581 24.61 -19.99 -21.13
C GLY A 581 23.23 -20.66 -21.16
N SER A 582 22.90 -21.54 -20.20
CA SER A 582 21.55 -22.14 -20.11
C SER A 582 20.49 -21.10 -19.71
N LYS A 583 19.47 -20.95 -20.54
CA LYS A 583 18.32 -20.03 -20.32
C LYS A 583 17.34 -20.50 -19.23
N TYR A 584 17.58 -21.61 -18.53
CA TYR A 584 16.55 -22.31 -17.75
C TYR A 584 16.92 -22.61 -16.30
N SER A 585 17.99 -22.02 -15.75
CA SER A 585 18.31 -22.17 -14.34
C SER A 585 17.25 -21.48 -13.46
N HIS A 586 16.50 -22.28 -12.68
CA HIS A 586 15.56 -21.78 -11.68
C HIS A 586 16.22 -21.63 -10.29
N ILE A 587 17.41 -22.22 -10.12
CA ILE A 587 18.20 -22.12 -8.89
C ILE A 587 19.26 -21.05 -9.11
N LYS A 588 19.08 -19.91 -8.48
CA LYS A 588 19.96 -18.75 -8.61
C LYS A 588 21.02 -18.73 -7.49
N ASN A 589 22.24 -18.38 -7.83
CA ASN A 589 23.27 -18.07 -6.84
C ASN A 589 23.02 -16.68 -6.20
N ASP A 590 23.81 -16.31 -5.19
CA ASP A 590 23.55 -15.07 -4.43
C ASP A 590 23.80 -13.80 -5.25
N ALA A 591 24.74 -13.82 -6.20
CA ALA A 591 24.99 -12.70 -7.11
C ALA A 591 23.80 -12.50 -8.08
N GLU A 592 23.26 -13.58 -8.63
CA GLU A 592 22.07 -13.55 -9.49
C GLU A 592 20.83 -13.10 -8.72
N LYS A 593 20.62 -13.59 -7.49
CA LYS A 593 19.52 -13.12 -6.62
C LYS A 593 19.63 -11.63 -6.34
N LYS A 594 20.85 -11.13 -6.10
CA LYS A 594 21.09 -9.70 -5.89
C LYS A 594 20.76 -8.88 -7.14
N LEU A 595 21.20 -9.32 -8.31
CA LEU A 595 20.87 -8.69 -9.59
C LEU A 595 19.35 -8.67 -9.83
N LEU A 596 18.64 -9.77 -9.54
CA LEU A 596 17.20 -9.84 -9.67
C LEU A 596 16.47 -8.91 -8.68
N LYS A 597 16.98 -8.75 -7.46
CA LYS A 597 16.47 -7.74 -6.51
C LYS A 597 16.60 -6.33 -7.08
N GLU A 598 17.74 -5.99 -7.67
CA GLU A 598 17.98 -4.68 -8.29
C GLU A 598 17.02 -4.43 -9.47
N ARG A 599 16.83 -5.43 -10.35
CA ARG A 599 15.90 -5.37 -11.48
C ARG A 599 14.45 -5.25 -11.06
N LEU A 600 14.02 -5.93 -10.00
CA LEU A 600 12.66 -5.83 -9.46
C LEU A 600 12.40 -4.50 -8.75
N ALA A 601 13.42 -3.85 -8.23
CA ALA A 601 13.32 -2.53 -7.61
C ALA A 601 13.30 -1.37 -8.63
N ASP A 602 13.67 -1.64 -9.89
CA ASP A 602 13.66 -0.68 -10.98
C ASP A 602 12.36 -0.81 -11.80
N GLY A 603 11.50 0.22 -11.77
CA GLY A 603 10.23 0.26 -12.53
C GLY A 603 10.42 0.22 -14.05
N GLU A 604 11.54 0.73 -14.55
CA GLU A 604 11.87 0.77 -15.97
C GLU A 604 12.45 -0.55 -16.51
N ASP A 605 12.98 -1.43 -15.62
CA ASP A 605 13.51 -2.72 -16.06
C ASP A 605 12.42 -3.58 -16.69
N PRO A 606 12.70 -4.25 -17.82
CA PRO A 606 11.74 -5.10 -18.53
C PRO A 606 11.29 -6.35 -17.76
N LEU A 607 11.96 -6.76 -16.69
CA LEU A 607 11.50 -7.84 -15.82
C LEU A 607 10.24 -7.39 -15.07
N LYS A 608 9.11 -8.00 -15.38
CA LYS A 608 7.80 -7.59 -14.85
C LYS A 608 7.25 -8.52 -13.77
N ILE A 609 7.47 -9.82 -13.86
CA ILE A 609 6.88 -10.80 -12.94
C ILE A 609 7.97 -11.66 -12.30
N CYS A 610 7.83 -11.91 -11.01
CA CYS A 610 8.66 -12.83 -10.26
C CYS A 610 7.81 -13.93 -9.61
N LEU A 611 8.20 -15.19 -9.81
CA LEU A 611 7.56 -16.36 -9.19
C LEU A 611 8.40 -16.82 -8.00
N VAL A 612 7.74 -17.02 -6.86
CA VAL A 612 8.39 -17.43 -5.60
C VAL A 612 7.54 -18.46 -4.86
N VAL A 613 8.15 -19.18 -3.92
CA VAL A 613 7.42 -19.99 -2.93
C VAL A 613 7.37 -19.27 -1.57
N ASP A 614 8.55 -18.90 -1.04
CA ASP A 614 8.69 -18.18 0.24
C ASP A 614 9.76 -17.08 0.17
N MET A 615 10.65 -17.13 -0.82
CA MET A 615 11.71 -16.14 -1.00
C MET A 615 11.11 -14.80 -1.40
N PHE A 616 11.77 -13.72 -1.01
CA PHE A 616 11.35 -12.34 -1.28
C PHE A 616 10.05 -11.89 -0.59
N LEU A 617 9.31 -12.80 0.04
CA LEU A 617 8.17 -12.42 0.89
C LEU A 617 8.63 -11.63 2.12
N THR A 618 9.89 -11.79 2.50
CA THR A 618 10.48 -11.10 3.66
C THR A 618 11.82 -10.48 3.30
N GLY A 619 12.15 -9.34 3.90
CA GLY A 619 13.48 -8.72 3.79
C GLY A 619 13.83 -8.09 2.44
N SER A 620 12.90 -8.02 1.50
CA SER A 620 13.11 -7.38 0.21
C SER A 620 12.28 -6.12 0.06
N ASP A 621 12.81 -5.10 -0.59
CA ASP A 621 12.13 -3.83 -0.85
C ASP A 621 12.01 -3.61 -2.36
N PHE A 622 10.77 -3.64 -2.84
CA PHE A 622 10.42 -3.51 -4.26
C PHE A 622 9.33 -2.46 -4.43
N PRO A 623 9.64 -1.15 -4.43
CA PRO A 623 8.63 -0.09 -4.53
C PRO A 623 7.68 -0.23 -5.74
N PRO A 624 8.13 -0.63 -6.96
CA PRO A 624 7.24 -0.80 -8.11
C PRO A 624 6.34 -2.04 -8.03
N MET A 625 6.52 -2.94 -7.03
CA MET A 625 5.69 -4.14 -6.89
C MET A 625 4.25 -3.76 -6.57
N THR A 626 3.36 -3.98 -7.52
CA THR A 626 1.95 -3.55 -7.46
C THR A 626 1.02 -4.74 -7.24
N PHE A 627 1.29 -5.89 -7.87
CA PHE A 627 0.41 -7.05 -7.84
C PHE A 627 1.00 -8.19 -7.02
N LEU A 628 0.22 -8.71 -6.06
CA LEU A 628 0.51 -9.94 -5.32
C LEU A 628 -0.49 -11.01 -5.76
N TYR A 629 -0.06 -11.94 -6.59
CA TYR A 629 -0.85 -13.08 -7.03
C TYR A 629 -0.70 -14.23 -6.05
N VAL A 630 -1.77 -14.60 -5.38
CA VAL A 630 -1.75 -15.59 -4.30
C VAL A 630 -2.33 -16.91 -4.77
N ASP A 631 -1.44 -17.90 -4.95
CA ASP A 631 -1.78 -19.30 -5.24
C ASP A 631 -1.25 -20.25 -4.14
N LYS A 632 -1.25 -19.78 -2.91
CA LYS A 632 -0.77 -20.50 -1.72
C LYS A 632 -1.58 -20.11 -0.50
N PRO A 633 -2.09 -21.07 0.30
CA PRO A 633 -2.71 -20.73 1.57
C PRO A 633 -1.69 -20.11 2.52
N MET A 634 -1.94 -18.89 2.91
CA MET A 634 -1.11 -18.11 3.83
C MET A 634 -1.93 -17.65 5.03
N LYS A 635 -1.34 -17.63 6.21
CA LYS A 635 -2.01 -17.24 7.46
C LYS A 635 -1.17 -16.24 8.26
N GLY A 636 -1.84 -15.40 9.04
CA GLY A 636 -1.24 -14.54 10.05
C GLY A 636 -0.03 -13.76 9.52
N HIS A 637 1.08 -13.90 10.20
CA HIS A 637 2.32 -13.17 9.93
C HIS A 637 2.87 -13.34 8.48
N THR A 638 2.88 -14.55 7.93
CA THR A 638 3.39 -14.78 6.56
C THR A 638 2.58 -14.01 5.51
N LEU A 639 1.26 -13.95 5.71
CA LEU A 639 0.36 -13.20 4.85
C LEU A 639 0.65 -11.69 4.92
N ILE A 640 0.76 -11.13 6.12
CA ILE A 640 1.09 -9.70 6.30
C ILE A 640 2.44 -9.35 5.68
N GLN A 641 3.43 -10.23 5.77
CA GLN A 641 4.72 -10.00 5.13
C GLN A 641 4.68 -10.01 3.60
N ALA A 642 3.87 -10.89 3.02
CA ALA A 642 3.65 -10.91 1.57
C ALA A 642 2.94 -9.62 1.12
N ILE A 643 1.91 -9.20 1.84
CA ILE A 643 1.17 -7.96 1.60
C ILE A 643 2.10 -6.74 1.67
N ALA A 644 3.03 -6.73 2.63
CA ALA A 644 4.00 -5.65 2.78
C ALA A 644 4.94 -5.48 1.57
N ARG A 645 4.93 -6.39 0.61
CA ARG A 645 5.68 -6.24 -0.65
C ARG A 645 4.97 -5.31 -1.64
N VAL A 646 3.65 -5.26 -1.61
CA VAL A 646 2.85 -4.46 -2.54
C VAL A 646 2.34 -3.14 -1.96
N ASN A 647 2.51 -2.90 -0.66
CA ASN A 647 2.05 -1.65 -0.02
C ASN A 647 3.09 -0.52 -0.03
N ARG A 648 4.18 -0.63 -0.79
CA ARG A 648 5.22 0.40 -0.89
C ARG A 648 4.78 1.55 -1.79
N VAL A 649 5.14 2.77 -1.38
CA VAL A 649 4.94 3.97 -2.20
C VAL A 649 5.90 3.94 -3.39
N PHE A 650 5.37 4.27 -4.56
CA PHE A 650 6.13 4.50 -5.79
C PHE A 650 5.43 5.62 -6.58
N PRO A 651 6.13 6.44 -7.36
CA PRO A 651 5.50 7.47 -8.17
C PRO A 651 4.37 6.91 -9.05
N GLU A 652 3.23 7.58 -9.07
CA GLU A 652 2.03 7.20 -9.83
C GLU A 652 1.36 5.88 -9.41
N LYS A 653 1.83 5.22 -8.35
CA LYS A 653 1.23 4.01 -7.81
C LYS A 653 0.07 4.36 -6.87
N GLU A 654 -1.14 4.07 -7.27
CA GLU A 654 -2.36 4.35 -6.51
C GLU A 654 -2.58 3.39 -5.33
N GLY A 655 -2.18 2.12 -5.49
CA GLY A 655 -2.36 1.09 -4.47
C GLY A 655 -1.62 -0.20 -4.78
N GLY A 656 -1.58 -1.11 -3.80
CA GLY A 656 -1.14 -2.49 -3.98
C GLY A 656 -2.36 -3.40 -4.13
N GLN A 657 -2.33 -4.35 -5.05
CA GLN A 657 -3.43 -5.27 -5.31
C GLN A 657 -3.07 -6.70 -4.94
N ILE A 658 -3.95 -7.33 -4.17
CA ILE A 658 -3.86 -8.74 -3.78
C ILE A 658 -4.86 -9.50 -4.64
N VAL A 659 -4.36 -10.29 -5.60
CA VAL A 659 -5.16 -11.12 -6.49
C VAL A 659 -5.15 -12.55 -5.94
N ASP A 660 -6.28 -13.01 -5.43
CA ASP A 660 -6.39 -14.26 -4.69
C ASP A 660 -7.08 -15.36 -5.49
N PHE A 661 -6.36 -16.43 -5.78
CA PHE A 661 -6.86 -17.58 -6.54
C PHE A 661 -7.25 -18.79 -5.67
N ILE A 662 -7.03 -18.71 -4.35
CA ILE A 662 -7.22 -19.84 -3.41
C ILE A 662 -8.31 -19.56 -2.36
N GLY A 663 -8.63 -18.28 -2.10
CA GLY A 663 -9.61 -17.89 -1.08
C GLY A 663 -9.00 -17.69 0.31
N ILE A 664 -7.97 -16.83 0.40
CA ILE A 664 -7.30 -16.47 1.69
C ILE A 664 -7.97 -15.32 2.45
N ALA A 665 -9.13 -14.92 2.05
CA ALA A 665 -9.74 -13.68 2.53
C ALA A 665 -10.12 -13.70 4.02
N GLU A 666 -10.51 -14.83 4.56
CA GLU A 666 -10.77 -14.98 6.01
C GLU A 666 -9.47 -14.83 6.80
N GLN A 667 -8.40 -15.46 6.33
CA GLN A 667 -7.05 -15.32 6.88
C GLN A 667 -6.51 -13.90 6.76
N LEU A 668 -6.81 -13.23 5.66
CA LEU A 668 -6.46 -11.83 5.43
C LEU A 668 -7.20 -10.91 6.41
N LYS A 669 -8.49 -11.12 6.60
CA LYS A 669 -9.32 -10.37 7.55
C LYS A 669 -8.87 -10.59 9.00
N GLU A 670 -8.59 -11.83 9.38
CA GLU A 670 -8.10 -12.16 10.71
C GLU A 670 -6.71 -11.56 10.95
N ALA A 671 -5.80 -11.72 9.99
CA ALA A 671 -4.48 -11.12 10.05
C ALA A 671 -4.57 -9.57 10.15
N THR A 672 -5.35 -8.92 9.30
CA THR A 672 -5.52 -7.47 9.33
C THR A 672 -6.14 -7.00 10.64
N LYS A 673 -7.14 -7.72 11.18
CA LYS A 673 -7.76 -7.40 12.46
C LYS A 673 -6.78 -7.48 13.63
N GLN A 674 -5.93 -8.50 13.68
CA GLN A 674 -4.90 -8.65 14.71
C GLN A 674 -3.91 -7.47 14.71
N TYR A 675 -3.66 -6.85 13.55
CA TYR A 675 -2.67 -5.79 13.38
C TYR A 675 -3.23 -4.36 13.34
N THR A 676 -4.56 -4.20 13.42
CA THR A 676 -5.22 -2.90 13.48
C THR A 676 -5.90 -2.61 14.83
N ASN A 677 -6.16 -3.62 15.65
CA ASN A 677 -6.90 -3.49 16.91
C ASN A 677 -6.04 -3.17 18.16
N LEU A 678 -4.74 -2.96 18.03
CA LEU A 678 -3.83 -2.77 19.17
C LEU A 678 -3.83 -1.34 19.75
N GLY A 679 -4.69 -0.47 19.28
CA GLY A 679 -4.86 0.86 19.88
C GLY A 679 -5.90 1.67 19.11
N SER A 680 -7.07 1.88 19.70
CA SER A 680 -8.20 2.73 19.25
C SER A 680 -8.58 2.57 17.78
N VAL A 681 -9.73 2.00 17.54
CA VAL A 681 -10.35 1.81 16.21
C VAL A 681 -10.60 3.17 15.54
N PRO A 682 -9.88 3.57 14.50
CA PRO A 682 -10.38 4.53 13.55
C PRO A 682 -11.26 3.78 12.54
N LYS A 683 -12.47 4.26 12.33
CA LYS A 683 -13.32 3.90 11.20
C LYS A 683 -12.55 4.22 9.90
N GLY A 684 -12.07 3.20 9.15
CA GLY A 684 -11.54 3.50 7.83
C GLY A 684 -10.58 2.53 7.15
N THR A 685 -10.06 1.50 7.80
CA THR A 685 -9.31 0.43 7.11
C THR A 685 -10.14 -0.84 7.02
N GLN A 686 -11.22 -0.75 6.33
CA GLN A 686 -11.77 -1.92 5.68
C GLN A 686 -10.91 -2.19 4.45
N LEU A 687 -10.36 -3.40 4.33
CA LEU A 687 -10.20 -4.00 3.02
C LEU A 687 -11.49 -3.67 2.27
N ASP A 688 -11.36 -3.10 1.10
CA ASP A 688 -12.55 -2.82 0.31
C ASP A 688 -13.18 -4.17 -0.05
N VAL A 689 -14.13 -4.60 0.76
CA VAL A 689 -14.91 -5.83 0.56
C VAL A 689 -16.13 -5.56 -0.33
N SER A 690 -16.20 -4.38 -0.94
CA SER A 690 -17.35 -3.98 -1.78
C SER A 690 -17.54 -4.97 -2.92
N GLU A 691 -16.49 -5.42 -3.57
CA GLU A 691 -16.59 -6.44 -4.63
C GLU A 691 -16.99 -7.82 -4.09
N ALA A 692 -16.42 -8.24 -2.96
CA ALA A 692 -16.83 -9.49 -2.30
C ALA A 692 -18.28 -9.43 -1.82
N LEU A 693 -18.75 -8.26 -1.42
CA LEU A 693 -20.13 -8.04 -1.02
C LEU A 693 -21.08 -8.08 -2.23
N ILE A 694 -20.65 -7.51 -3.34
CA ILE A 694 -21.39 -7.61 -4.62
C ILE A 694 -21.49 -9.08 -5.06
N LEU A 695 -20.38 -9.80 -5.04
CA LEU A 695 -20.33 -11.23 -5.37
C LEU A 695 -21.24 -12.05 -4.46
N PHE A 696 -21.24 -11.78 -3.14
CA PHE A 696 -22.11 -12.42 -2.17
C PHE A 696 -23.59 -12.19 -2.52
N LEU A 697 -23.99 -10.96 -2.82
CA LEU A 697 -25.37 -10.64 -3.15
C LEU A 697 -25.82 -11.26 -4.48
N GLN A 698 -24.93 -11.20 -5.48
CA GLN A 698 -25.17 -11.84 -6.77
C GLN A 698 -25.38 -13.34 -6.62
N SER A 699 -24.53 -14.00 -5.83
CA SER A 699 -24.63 -15.43 -5.56
C SER A 699 -25.91 -15.79 -4.79
N LEU A 700 -26.30 -14.95 -3.84
CA LEU A 700 -27.53 -15.15 -3.07
C LEU A 700 -28.77 -15.01 -3.97
N GLU A 701 -28.83 -14.00 -4.82
CA GLU A 701 -29.93 -13.81 -5.78
C GLU A 701 -29.93 -14.92 -6.86
N GLY A 702 -28.75 -15.39 -7.29
CA GLY A 702 -28.63 -16.53 -8.20
C GLY A 702 -29.28 -17.81 -7.59
N ILE A 703 -29.01 -18.11 -6.32
CA ILE A 703 -29.64 -19.25 -5.63
C ILE A 703 -31.16 -19.02 -5.45
N ARG A 704 -31.57 -17.80 -5.10
CA ARG A 704 -33.01 -17.48 -4.97
C ARG A 704 -33.75 -17.69 -6.28
N ALA A 705 -33.13 -17.38 -7.43
CA ALA A 705 -33.72 -17.59 -8.74
C ALA A 705 -33.98 -19.08 -9.05
N LEU A 706 -33.14 -20.00 -8.50
CA LEU A 706 -33.32 -21.44 -8.65
C LEU A 706 -34.43 -22.02 -7.73
N ILE A 707 -34.84 -21.26 -6.70
CA ILE A 707 -35.82 -21.72 -5.69
C ILE A 707 -37.17 -21.08 -5.97
N PRO A 708 -38.24 -21.87 -6.17
CA PRO A 708 -39.62 -21.36 -6.28
C PRO A 708 -40.00 -20.52 -5.08
N GLU A 709 -40.76 -19.44 -5.30
CA GLU A 709 -41.08 -18.45 -4.28
C GLU A 709 -41.72 -19.05 -3.01
N GLN A 710 -42.53 -20.06 -3.16
CA GLN A 710 -43.19 -20.81 -2.05
C GLN A 710 -42.18 -21.47 -1.08
N PHE A 711 -40.94 -21.76 -1.50
CA PHE A 711 -39.91 -22.38 -0.70
C PHE A 711 -38.82 -21.37 -0.25
N ARG A 712 -38.93 -20.07 -0.57
CA ARG A 712 -38.03 -19.03 -0.10
C ARG A 712 -38.37 -18.63 1.32
N SER A 713 -37.50 -18.89 2.28
CA SER A 713 -37.70 -18.48 3.67
C SER A 713 -36.52 -17.72 4.20
N LYS A 714 -36.74 -16.42 4.51
CA LYS A 714 -35.71 -15.52 5.07
C LYS A 714 -35.44 -15.75 6.56
N SER A 715 -36.36 -16.46 7.25
CA SER A 715 -36.28 -16.70 8.69
C SER A 715 -36.72 -18.14 9.05
N TRP A 716 -36.15 -19.12 8.33
CA TRP A 716 -36.55 -20.54 8.51
C TRP A 716 -36.37 -21.03 9.93
N ARG A 717 -35.41 -20.49 10.69
CA ARG A 717 -35.19 -20.83 12.10
C ARG A 717 -36.33 -20.43 13.02
N SER A 718 -37.16 -19.48 12.63
CA SER A 718 -38.33 -19.04 13.39
C SER A 718 -39.58 -19.90 13.12
N LEU A 719 -39.54 -20.79 12.13
CA LEU A 719 -40.59 -21.73 11.83
C LEU A 719 -40.66 -22.84 12.91
N GLY A 720 -41.82 -23.51 13.04
CA GLY A 720 -41.93 -24.70 13.87
C GLY A 720 -41.02 -25.85 13.39
N LYS A 721 -40.60 -26.72 14.27
CA LYS A 721 -39.67 -27.82 13.91
C LYS A 721 -40.15 -28.70 12.76
N VAL A 722 -41.44 -28.98 12.68
CA VAL A 722 -42.02 -29.72 11.55
C VAL A 722 -41.97 -28.94 10.26
N GLU A 723 -42.28 -27.67 10.33
CA GLU A 723 -42.22 -26.77 9.15
C GLU A 723 -40.77 -26.59 8.66
N GLN A 724 -39.78 -26.57 9.55
CA GLN A 724 -38.33 -26.55 9.19
C GLN A 724 -37.94 -27.82 8.44
N GLU A 725 -38.36 -29.04 8.95
CA GLU A 725 -38.10 -30.33 8.30
C GLU A 725 -38.78 -30.40 6.93
N ASP A 726 -40.05 -29.96 6.81
CA ASP A 726 -40.80 -30.00 5.56
C ASP A 726 -40.16 -29.04 4.51
N LEU A 727 -39.75 -27.86 4.92
CA LEU A 727 -39.04 -26.90 4.04
C LEU A 727 -37.69 -27.47 3.54
N LEU A 728 -36.91 -28.07 4.45
CA LEU A 728 -35.62 -28.66 4.11
C LEU A 728 -35.82 -29.85 3.16
N ALA A 729 -36.77 -30.73 3.43
CA ALA A 729 -37.08 -31.90 2.60
C ALA A 729 -37.51 -31.48 1.19
N ASN A 730 -38.36 -30.44 1.08
CA ASN A 730 -38.83 -29.92 -0.20
C ASN A 730 -37.66 -29.27 -1.01
N LEU A 731 -36.76 -28.53 -0.37
CA LEU A 731 -35.61 -27.96 -1.02
C LEU A 731 -34.60 -29.02 -1.48
N VAL A 732 -34.35 -30.03 -0.66
CA VAL A 732 -33.50 -31.16 -1.04
C VAL A 732 -34.12 -31.92 -2.22
N ALA A 733 -35.44 -32.23 -2.17
CA ALA A 733 -36.13 -32.90 -3.26
C ALA A 733 -36.19 -32.08 -4.56
N LEU A 734 -36.17 -30.75 -4.47
CA LEU A 734 -36.11 -29.84 -5.64
C LEU A 734 -34.82 -30.03 -6.42
N PHE A 735 -33.69 -30.17 -5.72
CA PHE A 735 -32.38 -30.21 -6.35
C PHE A 735 -31.87 -31.62 -6.60
N LEU A 736 -32.08 -32.56 -5.68
CA LEU A 736 -31.49 -33.89 -5.74
C LEU A 736 -31.92 -34.65 -7.01
N GLY A 737 -30.92 -34.99 -7.86
CA GLY A 737 -31.14 -35.68 -9.13
C GLY A 737 -31.82 -34.86 -10.21
N SER A 738 -31.99 -33.56 -10.03
CA SER A 738 -32.52 -32.63 -11.03
C SER A 738 -31.42 -32.07 -11.96
N ASP A 739 -31.83 -31.56 -13.13
CA ASP A 739 -30.89 -30.92 -14.06
C ASP A 739 -30.19 -29.67 -13.47
N ILE A 740 -30.77 -29.06 -12.42
CA ILE A 740 -30.26 -27.85 -11.75
C ILE A 740 -29.47 -28.17 -10.46
N GLU A 741 -29.30 -29.43 -10.09
CA GLU A 741 -28.51 -29.82 -8.90
C GLU A 741 -27.11 -29.29 -8.97
N LYS A 742 -26.46 -29.46 -10.09
CA LYS A 742 -25.07 -28.98 -10.32
C LYS A 742 -24.98 -27.47 -10.19
N ASP A 743 -25.86 -26.72 -10.83
CA ASP A 743 -25.91 -25.28 -10.82
C ASP A 743 -26.12 -24.72 -9.40
N TYR A 744 -27.02 -25.36 -8.63
CA TYR A 744 -27.25 -25.05 -7.22
C TYR A 744 -26.00 -25.24 -6.38
N LEU A 745 -25.32 -26.39 -6.52
CA LEU A 745 -24.13 -26.72 -5.73
C LEU A 745 -22.96 -25.78 -6.03
N GLU A 746 -22.78 -25.38 -7.29
CA GLU A 746 -21.79 -24.39 -7.73
C GLU A 746 -22.10 -22.98 -7.17
N ALA A 747 -23.34 -22.53 -7.34
CA ALA A 747 -23.76 -21.22 -6.83
C ALA A 747 -23.64 -21.15 -5.29
N GLN A 748 -23.98 -22.23 -4.61
CA GLN A 748 -23.89 -22.33 -3.16
C GLN A 748 -22.43 -22.34 -2.66
N LEU A 749 -21.52 -22.96 -3.41
CA LEU A 749 -20.09 -22.91 -3.10
C LEU A 749 -19.55 -21.47 -3.16
N ILE A 750 -19.92 -20.72 -4.18
CA ILE A 750 -19.53 -19.32 -4.34
C ILE A 750 -20.14 -18.46 -3.22
N LEU A 751 -21.43 -18.69 -2.92
CA LEU A 751 -22.12 -18.02 -1.82
C LEU A 751 -21.43 -18.24 -0.49
N SER A 752 -21.07 -19.49 -0.16
CA SER A 752 -20.36 -19.83 1.08
C SER A 752 -19.00 -19.15 1.16
N LYS A 753 -18.24 -19.12 0.07
CA LYS A 753 -16.93 -18.45 0.00
C LYS A 753 -17.09 -16.93 0.14
N ALA A 754 -18.02 -16.32 -0.58
CA ALA A 754 -18.30 -14.89 -0.47
C ALA A 754 -18.84 -14.51 0.92
N TYR A 755 -19.72 -15.33 1.51
CA TYR A 755 -20.23 -15.14 2.87
C TYR A 755 -19.13 -15.06 3.93
N LYS A 756 -18.13 -15.93 3.85
CA LYS A 756 -16.97 -15.91 4.77
C LYS A 756 -16.25 -14.56 4.75
N LEU A 757 -16.18 -13.90 3.58
CA LEU A 757 -15.56 -12.59 3.41
C LEU A 757 -16.35 -11.46 4.07
N VAL A 758 -17.69 -11.53 3.92
CA VAL A 758 -18.59 -10.41 4.25
C VAL A 758 -19.45 -10.67 5.49
N SER A 759 -19.26 -11.80 6.18
CA SER A 759 -20.10 -12.25 7.30
C SER A 759 -20.24 -11.24 8.46
N ASN A 760 -19.29 -10.32 8.61
CA ASN A 760 -19.33 -9.27 9.65
C ASN A 760 -19.93 -7.94 9.14
N GLN A 761 -20.29 -7.85 7.86
CA GLN A 761 -20.93 -6.64 7.34
C GLN A 761 -22.35 -6.56 7.87
N MET A 762 -22.79 -5.33 8.19
CA MET A 762 -24.15 -5.13 8.73
C MET A 762 -25.22 -5.56 7.72
N GLU A 763 -24.90 -5.46 6.45
CA GLU A 763 -25.72 -5.76 5.29
C GLU A 763 -26.00 -7.26 5.13
N VAL A 764 -25.15 -8.13 5.66
CA VAL A 764 -25.26 -9.59 5.56
C VAL A 764 -26.09 -10.19 6.71
N ARG A 765 -26.15 -9.51 7.85
CA ARG A 765 -26.86 -10.01 9.05
C ARG A 765 -28.28 -10.48 8.81
N PRO A 766 -29.13 -9.82 8.01
CA PRO A 766 -30.52 -10.25 7.82
C PRO A 766 -30.69 -11.51 6.99
N VAL A 767 -29.69 -11.86 6.19
CA VAL A 767 -29.74 -13.02 5.28
C VAL A 767 -28.92 -14.21 5.79
N VAL A 768 -28.35 -14.10 7.00
CA VAL A 768 -27.52 -15.17 7.60
C VAL A 768 -28.32 -16.47 7.72
N ASP A 769 -29.55 -16.40 8.19
CA ASP A 769 -30.40 -17.59 8.36
C ASP A 769 -30.70 -18.27 7.02
N GLU A 770 -30.87 -17.51 5.97
CA GLU A 770 -31.09 -18.00 4.62
C GLU A 770 -29.84 -18.65 4.04
N VAL A 771 -28.67 -18.04 4.21
CA VAL A 771 -27.37 -18.60 3.80
C VAL A 771 -27.12 -19.94 4.50
N LEU A 772 -27.44 -20.03 5.79
CA LEU A 772 -27.31 -21.26 6.57
C LEU A 772 -28.29 -22.33 6.12
N LEU A 773 -29.53 -21.96 5.73
CA LEU A 773 -30.47 -22.90 5.14
C LEU A 773 -29.91 -23.56 3.88
N TYR A 774 -29.36 -22.75 2.99
CA TYR A 774 -28.76 -23.24 1.73
C TYR A 774 -27.52 -24.11 1.98
N GLU A 775 -26.73 -23.86 3.03
CA GLU A 775 -25.63 -24.73 3.44
C GLU A 775 -26.13 -26.07 3.97
N VAL A 776 -27.24 -26.09 4.74
CA VAL A 776 -27.86 -27.33 5.25
C VAL A 776 -28.46 -28.16 4.09
N VAL A 777 -29.12 -27.52 3.13
CA VAL A 777 -29.64 -28.18 1.92
C VAL A 777 -28.52 -28.85 1.13
N LYS A 778 -27.43 -28.17 0.88
CA LYS A 778 -26.23 -28.72 0.23
C LYS A 778 -25.70 -29.92 0.96
N THR A 779 -25.58 -29.84 2.30
CA THR A 779 -25.09 -30.93 3.14
C THR A 779 -26.00 -32.16 3.04
N GLN A 780 -27.32 -31.98 3.00
CA GLN A 780 -28.27 -33.07 2.86
C GLN A 780 -28.26 -33.75 1.49
N ILE A 781 -28.16 -32.93 0.40
CA ILE A 781 -28.01 -33.47 -0.96
C ILE A 781 -26.77 -34.36 -1.03
N ARG A 782 -25.67 -33.92 -0.43
CA ARG A 782 -24.41 -34.69 -0.39
C ARG A 782 -24.50 -35.97 0.39
N LYS A 783 -25.17 -35.99 1.58
CA LYS A 783 -25.32 -37.16 2.40
C LYS A 783 -26.12 -38.27 1.72
N VAL A 784 -27.10 -37.96 0.88
CA VAL A 784 -27.90 -38.94 0.16
C VAL A 784 -27.11 -39.60 -0.99
N GLY A 785 -26.03 -38.94 -1.49
CA GLY A 785 -25.20 -39.47 -2.59
C GLY A 785 -24.08 -40.46 -2.17
N MET A 786 -23.86 -40.72 -0.89
CA MET A 786 -22.68 -41.46 -0.37
C MET A 786 -22.89 -42.97 -0.15
N LYS A 787 -21.83 -43.77 -0.43
CA LYS A 787 -21.67 -45.19 -0.11
C LYS A 787 -20.38 -45.46 0.65
N ASP A 788 -20.35 -46.48 1.52
CA ASP A 788 -19.33 -46.88 2.51
C ASP A 788 -17.92 -47.21 1.96
N PHE A 789 -16.86 -46.99 2.78
CA PHE A 789 -15.43 -47.09 2.39
C PHE A 789 -14.58 -48.00 3.30
N GLU A 790 -13.53 -48.60 2.71
CA GLU A 790 -12.54 -49.49 3.34
C GLU A 790 -11.08 -49.13 2.95
N SER A 791 -10.17 -49.02 3.89
CA SER A 791 -8.69 -49.01 3.92
C SER A 791 -7.85 -47.87 3.26
N GLU A 792 -6.66 -47.57 3.85
CA GLU A 792 -5.74 -46.41 3.62
C GLU A 792 -5.06 -46.40 2.25
N GLN A 793 -4.66 -47.54 1.69
CA GLN A 793 -4.08 -47.64 0.32
C GLN A 793 -5.14 -47.44 -0.79
N GLU A 794 -6.35 -47.81 -0.51
CA GLU A 794 -7.50 -47.59 -1.38
C GLU A 794 -7.92 -46.14 -1.38
N LEU A 795 -7.74 -45.45 -0.25
CA LEU A 795 -7.93 -44.03 -0.03
C LEU A 795 -6.99 -43.19 -0.91
N GLU A 796 -5.70 -43.50 -0.91
CA GLU A 796 -4.69 -42.76 -1.71
C GLU A 796 -4.87 -42.99 -3.21
N ARG A 797 -5.26 -44.20 -3.59
CA ARG A 797 -5.59 -44.54 -4.97
C ARG A 797 -6.90 -43.89 -5.43
N LYS A 798 -7.89 -43.77 -4.56
CA LYS A 798 -9.17 -43.10 -4.81
C LYS A 798 -9.00 -41.59 -4.88
N LEU A 799 -8.20 -40.98 -4.02
CA LEU A 799 -7.84 -39.56 -4.09
C LEU A 799 -7.13 -39.22 -5.41
N THR A 800 -6.17 -40.04 -5.82
CA THR A 800 -5.48 -39.86 -7.10
C THR A 800 -6.44 -40.01 -8.28
N LYS A 801 -7.31 -41.03 -8.25
CA LYS A 801 -8.30 -41.24 -9.29
C LYS A 801 -9.43 -40.21 -9.29
N LEU A 802 -9.82 -39.69 -8.13
CA LEU A 802 -10.81 -38.64 -7.96
C LEU A 802 -10.28 -37.34 -8.58
N VAL A 803 -9.01 -36.98 -8.32
CA VAL A 803 -8.35 -35.82 -8.89
C VAL A 803 -8.19 -35.97 -10.41
N ASP A 804 -7.77 -37.12 -10.91
CA ASP A 804 -7.53 -37.33 -12.34
C ASP A 804 -8.84 -37.39 -13.17
N THR A 805 -9.96 -37.87 -12.59
CA THR A 805 -11.25 -37.96 -13.29
C THR A 805 -12.13 -36.73 -13.12
N SER A 806 -11.82 -35.84 -12.17
CA SER A 806 -12.67 -34.74 -11.76
C SER A 806 -12.32 -33.37 -12.37
N LEU A 807 -11.42 -33.29 -13.36
CA LEU A 807 -10.88 -32.03 -13.84
C LEU A 807 -11.35 -31.67 -15.25
N GLU A 808 -12.48 -30.97 -15.34
CA GLU A 808 -12.76 -30.05 -16.44
C GLU A 808 -12.69 -28.61 -15.93
N VAL A 809 -11.85 -27.77 -16.56
CA VAL A 809 -11.72 -26.35 -16.24
C VAL A 809 -12.59 -25.55 -17.20
N LYS A 810 -13.66 -24.96 -16.71
CA LYS A 810 -14.44 -23.94 -17.41
C LYS A 810 -13.98 -22.56 -16.99
N GLY A 811 -14.14 -21.56 -17.85
CA GLY A 811 -13.70 -20.18 -17.62
C GLY A 811 -14.24 -19.55 -16.33
N THR A 812 -13.86 -18.29 -16.07
CA THR A 812 -14.36 -17.47 -14.96
C THR A 812 -15.87 -17.60 -14.87
N ILE A 813 -16.39 -17.98 -13.69
CA ILE A 813 -17.82 -18.25 -13.52
C ILE A 813 -18.56 -16.90 -13.52
N ASP A 814 -19.31 -16.66 -14.58
CA ASP A 814 -20.40 -15.69 -14.56
C ASP A 814 -21.63 -16.35 -13.91
N ILE A 815 -21.94 -15.93 -12.68
CA ILE A 815 -23.03 -16.49 -11.87
C ILE A 815 -24.39 -16.34 -12.57
N PHE A 816 -24.56 -15.32 -13.41
CA PHE A 816 -25.78 -15.11 -14.18
C PHE A 816 -25.91 -16.12 -15.32
N SER A 817 -24.78 -16.59 -15.90
CA SER A 817 -24.81 -17.65 -16.90
C SER A 817 -25.20 -19.01 -16.30
N ILE A 818 -24.84 -19.27 -15.03
CA ILE A 818 -25.26 -20.47 -14.28
C ILE A 818 -26.76 -20.45 -14.01
N ALA A 819 -27.32 -19.28 -13.72
CA ALA A 819 -28.77 -19.11 -13.52
C ALA A 819 -29.57 -19.15 -14.82
N GLY A 820 -28.93 -19.39 -15.98
CA GLY A 820 -29.58 -19.36 -17.28
C GLY A 820 -30.02 -17.96 -17.73
N ILE A 821 -29.48 -16.92 -17.10
CA ILE A 821 -29.80 -15.52 -17.37
C ILE A 821 -28.66 -14.98 -18.25
N GLU A 822 -28.92 -14.79 -19.52
CA GLU A 822 -28.01 -14.07 -20.42
C GLU A 822 -27.82 -12.64 -19.88
N LYS A 823 -26.67 -12.30 -19.37
CA LYS A 823 -26.20 -11.02 -18.79
C LYS A 823 -27.27 -10.22 -18.03
N PRO A 824 -27.00 -9.67 -16.85
CA PRO A 824 -28.01 -9.01 -16.04
C PRO A 824 -28.66 -7.87 -16.83
N ASP A 825 -29.87 -8.10 -17.32
CA ASP A 825 -30.72 -7.07 -17.85
C ASP A 825 -31.38 -6.33 -16.68
N ILE A 826 -31.55 -5.02 -16.79
CA ILE A 826 -32.24 -4.19 -15.79
C ILE A 826 -33.69 -4.67 -15.57
N SER A 827 -34.24 -5.46 -16.47
CA SER A 827 -35.59 -6.02 -16.34
C SER A 827 -35.75 -6.96 -15.13
N ILE A 828 -34.64 -7.50 -14.59
CA ILE A 828 -34.64 -8.32 -13.37
C ILE A 828 -35.00 -7.49 -12.12
N LEU A 829 -34.80 -6.17 -12.20
CA LEU A 829 -35.21 -5.21 -11.18
C LEU A 829 -36.71 -4.88 -11.35
N ASP A 830 -37.56 -5.86 -11.08
CA ASP A 830 -39.02 -5.66 -11.20
C ASP A 830 -39.58 -4.76 -10.08
N GLU A 831 -40.86 -4.37 -10.20
CA GLU A 831 -41.51 -3.53 -9.21
C GLU A 831 -41.55 -4.19 -7.82
N GLU A 832 -41.54 -5.50 -7.75
CA GLU A 832 -41.60 -6.28 -6.52
C GLU A 832 -40.25 -6.27 -5.79
N PHE A 833 -39.13 -6.42 -6.51
CA PHE A 833 -37.78 -6.20 -6.00
C PHE A 833 -37.61 -4.79 -5.44
N ILE A 834 -38.21 -3.81 -6.13
CA ILE A 834 -38.14 -2.39 -5.78
C ILE A 834 -39.02 -2.07 -4.56
N LEU A 835 -40.20 -2.68 -4.45
CA LEU A 835 -41.10 -2.53 -3.31
C LEU A 835 -40.55 -3.19 -2.04
N ASP A 836 -39.80 -4.30 -2.18
CA ASP A 836 -39.13 -4.98 -1.07
C ASP A 836 -37.95 -4.14 -0.47
N VAL A 837 -37.47 -3.15 -1.21
CA VAL A 837 -36.46 -2.19 -0.73
C VAL A 837 -37.04 -1.14 0.22
N LYS A 838 -38.33 -0.85 0.10
CA LYS A 838 -38.99 0.29 0.77
C LYS A 838 -39.14 0.15 2.28
N ASP A 839 -39.25 -1.06 2.80
CA ASP A 839 -39.65 -1.34 4.18
C ASP A 839 -38.65 -2.10 5.05
N LYS A 840 -37.39 -2.25 4.65
CA LYS A 840 -36.39 -3.10 5.36
C LYS A 840 -35.06 -2.41 5.62
N PRO A 841 -34.30 -2.85 6.67
CA PRO A 841 -33.14 -2.13 7.25
C PRO A 841 -31.84 -2.16 6.43
N HIS A 842 -31.86 -2.38 5.11
CA HIS A 842 -30.65 -2.51 4.27
C HIS A 842 -30.75 -1.77 2.94
N VAL A 843 -31.43 -0.67 2.95
CA VAL A 843 -31.66 0.21 1.81
C VAL A 843 -30.35 0.62 1.12
N ASP A 844 -29.30 0.98 1.87
CA ASP A 844 -28.04 1.50 1.34
C ASP A 844 -27.31 0.54 0.41
N LEU A 845 -27.36 -0.77 0.70
CA LEU A 845 -26.67 -1.77 -0.09
C LEU A 845 -27.40 -2.08 -1.40
N ARG A 846 -28.73 -2.22 -1.33
CA ARG A 846 -29.56 -2.44 -2.52
C ARG A 846 -29.52 -1.23 -3.43
N LEU A 847 -29.42 -0.02 -2.87
CA LEU A 847 -29.22 1.20 -3.63
C LEU A 847 -27.85 1.22 -4.33
N LYS A 848 -26.79 0.72 -3.69
CA LYS A 848 -25.47 0.57 -4.32
C LYS A 848 -25.48 -0.43 -5.47
N LEU A 849 -26.12 -1.60 -5.26
CA LEU A 849 -26.27 -2.59 -6.33
C LEU A 849 -27.07 -2.03 -7.51
N PHE A 850 -28.18 -1.37 -7.21
CA PHE A 850 -29.04 -0.75 -8.21
C PHE A 850 -28.30 0.37 -8.97
N LYS A 851 -27.51 1.20 -8.26
CA LYS A 851 -26.64 2.19 -8.87
C LYS A 851 -25.69 1.56 -9.88
N GLN A 852 -25.00 0.50 -9.50
CA GLN A 852 -23.99 -0.15 -10.35
C GLN A 852 -24.60 -0.82 -11.58
N LEU A 853 -25.77 -1.45 -11.44
CA LEU A 853 -26.50 -2.01 -12.57
C LEU A 853 -26.97 -0.92 -13.53
N LEU A 854 -27.47 0.22 -13.01
CA LEU A 854 -27.83 1.37 -13.84
C LEU A 854 -26.64 2.01 -14.53
N GLU A 855 -25.51 2.19 -13.84
CA GLU A 855 -24.29 2.73 -14.44
C GLU A 855 -23.77 1.85 -15.58
N ASN A 856 -23.74 0.53 -15.38
CA ASN A 856 -23.32 -0.40 -16.42
C ASN A 856 -24.28 -0.33 -17.62
N GLN A 857 -25.57 -0.28 -17.36
CA GLN A 857 -26.56 -0.18 -18.44
C GLN A 857 -26.52 1.17 -19.17
N VAL A 858 -26.28 2.27 -18.48
CA VAL A 858 -26.06 3.59 -19.09
C VAL A 858 -24.87 3.53 -20.05
N LYS A 859 -23.75 2.92 -19.63
CA LYS A 859 -22.55 2.73 -20.48
C LYS A 859 -22.86 1.85 -21.70
N LEU A 860 -23.62 0.77 -21.53
CA LEU A 860 -24.01 -0.14 -22.62
C LEU A 860 -25.04 0.50 -23.56
N THR A 861 -25.95 1.31 -23.05
CA THR A 861 -27.01 1.94 -23.83
C THR A 861 -26.54 3.19 -24.58
N PHE A 862 -25.59 3.95 -24.01
CA PHE A 862 -25.09 5.21 -24.56
C PHE A 862 -23.57 5.22 -24.79
N PRO A 863 -22.97 4.24 -25.51
CA PRO A 863 -21.52 4.07 -25.57
C PRO A 863 -20.76 5.26 -26.19
N LYS A 864 -21.42 6.02 -27.08
CA LYS A 864 -20.82 7.19 -27.77
C LYS A 864 -21.57 8.52 -27.54
N ASN A 865 -22.75 8.49 -26.97
CA ASN A 865 -23.44 9.72 -26.57
C ASN A 865 -22.96 10.18 -25.19
N LYS A 866 -21.75 10.78 -25.17
CA LYS A 866 -21.10 11.25 -23.93
C LYS A 866 -22.00 12.18 -23.11
N LYS A 867 -22.77 13.05 -23.76
CA LYS A 867 -23.62 14.03 -23.08
C LYS A 867 -24.74 13.32 -22.31
N GLN A 868 -25.47 12.40 -22.95
CA GLN A 868 -26.59 11.68 -22.33
C GLN A 868 -26.10 10.67 -21.27
N SER A 869 -24.96 9.98 -21.55
CA SER A 869 -24.31 9.11 -20.57
C SER A 869 -23.85 9.90 -19.34
N GLN A 870 -23.24 11.07 -19.54
CA GLN A 870 -22.78 11.92 -18.46
C GLN A 870 -23.94 12.51 -17.64
N GLN A 871 -25.01 13.00 -18.29
CA GLN A 871 -26.19 13.50 -17.61
C GLN A 871 -26.87 12.44 -16.74
N MET A 872 -27.01 11.20 -17.24
CA MET A 872 -27.57 10.08 -16.48
C MET A 872 -26.65 9.69 -15.29
N SER A 873 -25.34 9.65 -15.50
CA SER A 873 -24.39 9.36 -14.44
C SER A 873 -24.37 10.45 -13.37
N GLU A 874 -24.37 11.72 -13.75
CA GLU A 874 -24.43 12.86 -12.83
C GLU A 874 -25.75 12.89 -12.04
N LEU A 875 -26.89 12.58 -12.67
CA LEU A 875 -28.17 12.47 -12.00
C LEU A 875 -28.17 11.33 -10.98
N LEU A 876 -27.59 10.20 -11.32
CA LEU A 876 -27.47 9.04 -10.44
C LEU A 876 -26.57 9.35 -9.24
N GLU A 877 -25.42 9.96 -9.48
CA GLU A 877 -24.50 10.38 -8.41
C GLU A 877 -25.12 11.45 -7.50
N LYS A 878 -25.83 12.43 -8.09
CA LYS A 878 -26.55 13.44 -7.33
C LYS A 878 -27.63 12.81 -6.45
N THR A 879 -28.43 11.89 -6.99
CA THR A 879 -29.48 11.18 -6.26
C THR A 879 -28.92 10.43 -5.06
N ILE A 880 -27.79 9.73 -5.23
CA ILE A 880 -27.11 9.02 -4.13
C ILE A 880 -26.52 9.99 -3.10
N ARG A 881 -25.93 11.09 -3.55
CA ARG A 881 -25.40 12.14 -2.66
C ARG A 881 -26.48 12.77 -1.82
N ASP A 882 -27.59 13.21 -2.45
CA ASP A 882 -28.73 13.82 -1.77
C ASP A 882 -29.34 12.87 -0.71
N TYR A 883 -29.27 11.56 -0.95
CA TYR A 883 -29.66 10.54 0.03
C TYR A 883 -28.68 10.46 1.21
N HIS A 884 -27.38 10.41 0.95
CA HIS A 884 -26.37 10.38 2.02
C HIS A 884 -26.37 11.65 2.86
N ASP A 885 -26.67 12.78 2.21
CA ASP A 885 -26.82 14.09 2.88
C ASP A 885 -28.18 14.24 3.57
N ARG A 886 -29.03 13.21 3.55
CA ARG A 886 -30.41 13.16 4.14
C ARG A 886 -31.35 14.21 3.56
N VAL A 887 -31.14 14.67 2.33
CA VAL A 887 -32.00 15.61 1.62
C VAL A 887 -33.24 14.89 1.07
N ILE A 888 -33.08 13.64 0.65
CA ILE A 888 -34.15 12.78 0.14
C ILE A 888 -34.20 11.45 0.89
N THR A 889 -35.38 10.83 0.90
CA THR A 889 -35.59 9.52 1.55
C THR A 889 -35.14 8.37 0.64
N ALA A 890 -34.93 7.18 1.21
CA ALA A 890 -34.66 5.97 0.45
C ALA A 890 -35.77 5.65 -0.57
N ALA A 891 -37.02 5.95 -0.24
CA ALA A 891 -38.15 5.80 -1.13
C ALA A 891 -38.08 6.74 -2.36
N ASP A 892 -37.56 7.96 -2.15
CA ASP A 892 -37.35 8.92 -3.25
C ASP A 892 -36.22 8.46 -4.16
N VAL A 893 -35.12 7.91 -3.59
CA VAL A 893 -34.01 7.35 -4.38
C VAL A 893 -34.51 6.20 -5.25
N VAL A 894 -35.24 5.26 -4.66
CA VAL A 894 -35.82 4.14 -5.41
C VAL A 894 -36.72 4.64 -6.55
N ARG A 895 -37.59 5.59 -6.27
CA ARG A 895 -38.46 6.16 -7.31
C ARG A 895 -37.67 6.78 -8.46
N LEU A 896 -36.66 7.61 -8.16
CA LEU A 896 -35.80 8.25 -9.16
C LEU A 896 -35.01 7.22 -9.98
N MET A 897 -34.48 6.18 -9.32
CA MET A 897 -33.80 5.11 -10.03
C MET A 897 -34.70 4.27 -10.92
N VAL A 898 -35.96 4.06 -10.53
CA VAL A 898 -36.99 3.44 -11.38
C VAL A 898 -37.32 4.29 -12.58
N GLU A 899 -37.47 5.59 -12.41
CA GLU A 899 -37.66 6.53 -13.49
C GLU A 899 -36.51 6.48 -14.50
N MET A 900 -35.27 6.49 -14.01
CA MET A 900 -34.06 6.32 -14.85
C MET A 900 -34.06 4.99 -15.60
N ARG A 901 -34.34 3.86 -14.90
CA ARG A 901 -34.50 2.55 -15.54
C ARG A 901 -35.52 2.58 -16.68
N ASN A 902 -36.71 3.11 -16.42
CA ASN A 902 -37.78 3.15 -17.40
C ASN A 902 -37.39 4.02 -18.61
N GLU A 903 -36.62 5.06 -18.40
CA GLU A 903 -36.11 5.92 -19.47
C GLU A 903 -35.07 5.18 -20.33
N ILE A 904 -34.16 4.45 -19.72
CA ILE A 904 -33.19 3.59 -20.40
C ILE A 904 -33.88 2.49 -21.20
N LEU A 905 -34.85 1.79 -20.60
CA LEU A 905 -35.63 0.75 -21.29
C LEU A 905 -36.45 1.28 -22.47
N LYS A 906 -37.05 2.47 -22.35
CA LYS A 906 -37.75 3.14 -23.45
C LYS A 906 -36.76 3.42 -24.61
N GLU A 907 -35.57 3.86 -24.32
CA GLU A 907 -34.55 4.13 -25.34
C GLU A 907 -34.08 2.86 -26.05
N VAL A 908 -33.84 1.76 -25.25
CA VAL A 908 -33.49 0.43 -25.81
C VAL A 908 -34.65 -0.08 -26.72
N GLN A 909 -35.88 0.01 -26.26
CA GLN A 909 -37.04 -0.42 -27.07
C GLN A 909 -37.18 0.40 -28.37
N LYS A 910 -37.01 1.73 -28.26
CA LYS A 910 -37.03 2.63 -29.43
C LYS A 910 -36.00 2.26 -30.50
N ARG A 911 -34.82 1.82 -30.10
CA ARG A 911 -33.76 1.35 -31.01
C ARG A 911 -34.14 0.04 -31.69
N LYS A 912 -34.72 -0.91 -30.94
CA LYS A 912 -35.26 -2.16 -31.49
C LYS A 912 -36.35 -1.90 -32.53
N ASP A 913 -37.26 -0.97 -32.24
CA ASP A 913 -38.35 -0.60 -33.13
C ASP A 913 -37.87 0.09 -34.41
N LEU A 914 -36.68 0.72 -34.39
CA LEU A 914 -36.05 1.35 -35.54
C LEU A 914 -35.22 0.36 -36.41
N GLY A 915 -35.09 -0.90 -35.99
CA GLY A 915 -34.40 -1.95 -36.72
C GLY A 915 -32.89 -1.75 -36.82
N LEU A 916 -32.27 -1.05 -35.88
CA LEU A 916 -30.83 -0.79 -35.85
C LEU A 916 -30.07 -2.01 -35.29
N SER A 917 -29.02 -2.44 -35.98
CA SER A 917 -28.07 -3.43 -35.49
C SER A 917 -27.14 -2.84 -34.44
N GLU A 918 -26.48 -3.69 -33.62
CA GLU A 918 -25.50 -3.25 -32.65
C GLU A 918 -24.33 -2.41 -33.24
N GLU A 919 -23.94 -2.73 -34.47
CA GLU A 919 -22.97 -1.93 -35.21
C GLU A 919 -23.46 -0.52 -35.55
N GLU A 920 -24.74 -0.37 -35.82
CA GLU A 920 -25.34 0.88 -36.27
C GLU A 920 -25.70 1.83 -35.14
N ILE A 921 -25.83 1.33 -33.90
CA ILE A 921 -26.22 2.10 -32.72
C ILE A 921 -25.26 3.26 -32.48
N SER A 922 -23.93 3.04 -32.54
CA SER A 922 -22.97 4.11 -32.27
C SER A 922 -23.00 5.22 -33.32
N PHE A 923 -23.24 4.88 -34.59
CA PHE A 923 -23.44 5.87 -35.67
C PHE A 923 -24.74 6.64 -35.51
N TYR A 924 -25.80 5.96 -35.07
CA TYR A 924 -27.06 6.59 -34.76
C TYR A 924 -26.94 7.62 -33.65
N GLU A 925 -26.21 7.28 -32.57
CA GLU A 925 -25.99 8.17 -31.42
C GLU A 925 -25.18 9.41 -31.80
N ILE A 926 -24.18 9.28 -32.67
CA ILE A 926 -23.41 10.44 -33.16
C ILE A 926 -24.34 11.44 -33.86
N ILE A 927 -25.24 10.95 -34.69
CA ILE A 927 -26.18 11.83 -35.42
C ILE A 927 -27.27 12.38 -34.48
N ALA A 928 -27.76 11.54 -33.57
CA ALA A 928 -28.80 11.91 -32.60
C ALA A 928 -28.33 12.92 -31.54
N SER A 929 -27.02 13.04 -31.33
CA SER A 929 -26.43 14.00 -30.37
C SER A 929 -26.43 15.46 -30.83
N LEU A 930 -26.86 15.74 -32.07
CA LEU A 930 -26.97 17.10 -32.62
C LEU A 930 -28.27 17.77 -32.23
N GLU A 931 -28.18 18.73 -31.29
CA GLU A 931 -29.37 19.46 -30.76
C GLU A 931 -29.97 20.51 -31.75
N GLU A 932 -29.23 20.95 -32.75
CA GLU A 932 -29.60 22.07 -33.63
C GLU A 932 -30.52 21.70 -34.79
N GLN A 933 -30.77 20.42 -35.08
CA GLN A 933 -31.65 20.00 -36.17
C GLN A 933 -32.65 18.95 -35.66
N SER A 934 -33.93 19.22 -35.85
CA SER A 934 -35.05 18.32 -35.48
C SER A 934 -35.16 17.14 -36.46
N PHE A 935 -34.16 16.28 -36.53
CA PHE A 935 -34.22 15.02 -37.26
C PHE A 935 -35.12 14.03 -36.54
N THR A 936 -36.06 13.41 -37.25
CA THR A 936 -36.85 12.32 -36.67
C THR A 936 -35.99 11.07 -36.49
N ASN A 937 -36.27 10.27 -35.47
CA ASN A 937 -35.48 9.03 -35.19
C ASN A 937 -35.48 8.09 -36.38
N LYS A 938 -36.56 8.00 -37.15
CA LYS A 938 -36.63 7.19 -38.37
C LYS A 938 -35.70 7.73 -39.46
N PHE A 939 -35.63 9.06 -39.60
CA PHE A 939 -34.72 9.69 -40.55
C PHE A 939 -33.26 9.41 -40.17
N ILE A 940 -32.91 9.50 -38.89
CA ILE A 940 -31.55 9.20 -38.40
C ILE A 940 -31.18 7.75 -38.68
N ALA A 941 -32.09 6.79 -38.42
CA ALA A 941 -31.87 5.38 -38.69
C ALA A 941 -31.68 5.12 -40.19
N ASP A 942 -32.53 5.69 -41.05
CA ASP A 942 -32.36 5.60 -42.49
C ASP A 942 -31.06 6.22 -43.01
N LEU A 943 -30.62 7.33 -42.39
CA LEU A 943 -29.38 8.01 -42.73
C LEU A 943 -28.17 7.15 -42.35
N VAL A 944 -28.15 6.53 -41.17
CA VAL A 944 -27.11 5.58 -40.73
C VAL A 944 -26.97 4.43 -41.71
N HIS A 945 -28.08 3.76 -42.08
CA HIS A 945 -28.05 2.68 -43.05
C HIS A 945 -27.45 3.11 -44.38
N LYS A 946 -27.84 4.29 -44.90
CA LYS A 946 -27.31 4.83 -46.16
C LYS A 946 -25.81 5.17 -46.07
N VAL A 947 -25.41 5.80 -44.98
CA VAL A 947 -24.00 6.18 -44.77
C VAL A 947 -23.11 4.94 -44.68
N LEU A 948 -23.48 3.98 -43.83
CA LEU A 948 -22.70 2.77 -43.66
C LEU A 948 -22.61 1.92 -44.93
N LYS A 949 -23.71 1.81 -45.64
CA LYS A 949 -23.77 1.12 -46.93
C LYS A 949 -22.79 1.72 -47.94
N GLU A 950 -22.69 3.03 -48.05
CA GLU A 950 -21.80 3.69 -48.99
C GLU A 950 -20.33 3.69 -48.49
N MET A 951 -20.10 3.79 -47.18
CA MET A 951 -18.77 3.69 -46.59
C MET A 951 -18.16 2.30 -46.77
N LYS A 952 -18.92 1.22 -46.52
CA LYS A 952 -18.49 -0.17 -46.63
C LYS A 952 -18.07 -0.52 -48.06
N LYS A 953 -18.57 0.16 -49.10
CA LYS A 953 -18.15 -0.02 -50.50
C LYS A 953 -16.71 0.45 -50.78
N GLU A 954 -16.26 1.45 -50.00
CA GLU A 954 -14.94 2.05 -50.20
C GLU A 954 -13.87 1.42 -49.26
N PHE A 955 -14.27 0.58 -48.30
CA PHE A 955 -13.31 -0.07 -47.42
C PHE A 955 -12.43 -1.10 -48.14
N LYS A 956 -11.13 -1.09 -47.82
CA LYS A 956 -10.14 -2.06 -48.31
C LYS A 956 -9.26 -2.49 -47.12
N ALA A 957 -8.57 -3.63 -47.24
CA ALA A 957 -7.67 -4.09 -46.20
C ALA A 957 -6.64 -3.00 -45.83
N GLY A 958 -6.47 -2.75 -44.54
CA GLY A 958 -5.58 -1.72 -44.02
C GLY A 958 -6.01 -0.26 -44.25
N TRP A 959 -7.27 0.00 -44.56
CA TRP A 959 -7.78 1.34 -44.93
C TRP A 959 -7.65 2.37 -43.80
N THR A 960 -7.49 1.91 -42.54
CA THR A 960 -7.34 2.79 -41.38
C THR A 960 -5.89 3.19 -41.09
N GLU A 961 -4.92 2.62 -41.83
CA GLU A 961 -3.51 2.91 -41.66
C GLU A 961 -3.16 4.33 -42.13
N SER A 962 -2.24 4.98 -41.42
CA SER A 962 -1.91 6.41 -41.61
C SER A 962 -1.41 6.77 -43.00
N HIS A 963 -0.84 5.82 -43.73
CA HIS A 963 -0.36 6.01 -45.13
C HIS A 963 -1.46 5.82 -46.18
N ARG A 964 -2.63 5.31 -45.86
CA ARG A 964 -3.74 5.07 -46.79
C ARG A 964 -4.70 6.26 -46.91
N THR A 965 -4.13 7.45 -47.04
CA THR A 965 -4.87 8.72 -47.17
C THR A 965 -5.78 8.74 -48.39
N ASP A 966 -5.45 8.01 -49.46
CA ASP A 966 -6.23 7.87 -50.66
C ASP A 966 -7.58 7.18 -50.44
N ILE A 967 -7.62 6.12 -49.63
CA ILE A 967 -8.87 5.41 -49.31
C ILE A 967 -9.65 6.21 -48.29
N LEU A 968 -8.99 6.76 -47.26
CA LEU A 968 -9.66 7.60 -46.29
C LEU A 968 -10.37 8.79 -46.93
N ALA A 969 -9.77 9.40 -47.93
CA ALA A 969 -10.41 10.48 -48.71
C ALA A 969 -11.66 9.99 -49.45
N LYS A 970 -11.63 8.77 -50.04
CA LYS A 970 -12.80 8.18 -50.69
C LYS A 970 -13.94 7.88 -49.71
N VAL A 971 -13.62 7.33 -48.55
CA VAL A 971 -14.59 7.10 -47.46
C VAL A 971 -15.21 8.41 -47.00
N LYS A 972 -14.42 9.46 -46.79
CA LYS A 972 -14.91 10.80 -46.45
C LYS A 972 -15.86 11.34 -47.54
N LEU A 973 -15.46 11.22 -48.80
CA LEU A 973 -16.30 11.65 -49.92
C LEU A 973 -17.60 10.86 -50.01
N ALA A 974 -17.62 9.58 -49.69
CA ALA A 974 -18.83 8.75 -49.65
C ALA A 974 -19.79 9.27 -48.59
N VAL A 975 -19.31 9.59 -47.37
CA VAL A 975 -20.11 10.17 -46.31
C VAL A 975 -20.65 11.54 -46.72
N ILE A 976 -19.82 12.43 -47.26
CA ILE A 976 -20.21 13.76 -47.73
C ILE A 976 -21.33 13.69 -48.77
N ARG A 977 -21.22 12.75 -49.76
CA ARG A 977 -22.23 12.56 -50.80
C ARG A 977 -23.58 12.17 -50.22
N VAL A 978 -23.61 11.27 -49.24
CA VAL A 978 -24.85 10.85 -48.59
C VAL A 978 -25.44 11.99 -47.81
N LEU A 979 -24.67 12.65 -46.95
CA LEU A 979 -25.11 13.77 -46.13
C LEU A 979 -25.65 14.94 -46.97
N ASN A 980 -24.98 15.29 -48.05
CA ASN A 980 -25.46 16.33 -49.00
C ASN A 980 -26.76 15.96 -49.70
N ARG A 981 -26.95 14.67 -50.09
CA ARG A 981 -28.21 14.21 -50.68
C ARG A 981 -29.39 14.38 -49.69
N GLU A 982 -29.12 14.19 -48.43
CA GLU A 982 -30.11 14.35 -47.34
C GLU A 982 -30.15 15.79 -46.81
N LYS A 983 -29.56 16.76 -47.56
CA LYS A 983 -29.57 18.22 -47.27
C LYS A 983 -28.89 18.64 -45.97
N VAL A 984 -27.95 17.87 -45.48
CA VAL A 984 -27.08 18.24 -44.37
C VAL A 984 -25.94 19.12 -44.92
N THR A 985 -25.79 20.34 -44.44
CA THR A 985 -24.86 21.35 -44.97
C THR A 985 -24.12 22.08 -43.84
N GLY A 986 -23.14 22.91 -44.21
CA GLY A 986 -22.47 23.81 -43.29
C GLY A 986 -21.52 23.11 -42.26
N GLU A 987 -21.51 23.62 -41.07
CA GLU A 987 -20.68 23.10 -39.95
C GLU A 987 -21.11 21.69 -39.53
N THR A 988 -22.42 21.39 -39.57
CA THR A 988 -22.96 20.07 -39.25
C THR A 988 -22.45 18.99 -40.21
N LEU A 989 -22.32 19.30 -41.51
CA LEU A 989 -21.75 18.40 -42.50
C LEU A 989 -20.29 18.04 -42.17
N LYS A 990 -19.50 19.05 -41.82
CA LYS A 990 -18.09 18.84 -41.44
C LYS A 990 -17.94 18.01 -40.19
N PHE A 991 -18.73 18.32 -39.16
CA PHE A 991 -18.76 17.60 -37.90
C PHE A 991 -19.14 16.15 -38.09
N LEU A 992 -20.28 15.87 -38.72
CA LEU A 992 -20.75 14.52 -38.95
C LEU A 992 -19.82 13.72 -39.86
N THR A 993 -19.22 14.33 -40.88
CA THR A 993 -18.26 13.65 -41.73
C THR A 993 -17.07 13.13 -40.94
N ASN A 994 -16.48 13.96 -40.08
CA ASN A 994 -15.33 13.55 -39.29
C ASN A 994 -15.73 12.53 -38.22
N ALA A 995 -16.79 12.78 -37.48
CA ALA A 995 -17.24 11.91 -36.39
C ALA A 995 -17.64 10.50 -36.89
N LEU A 996 -18.37 10.41 -37.99
CA LEU A 996 -18.78 9.12 -38.59
C LEU A 996 -17.60 8.34 -39.19
N VAL A 997 -16.62 9.06 -39.78
CA VAL A 997 -15.42 8.42 -40.32
C VAL A 997 -14.49 7.96 -39.21
N ASP A 998 -14.35 8.71 -38.16
CA ASP A 998 -13.52 8.31 -37.03
C ASP A 998 -14.14 7.11 -36.29
N GLU A 999 -15.47 7.08 -36.10
CA GLU A 999 -16.17 5.90 -35.59
C GLU A 999 -15.98 4.66 -36.48
N ALA A 1000 -16.04 4.85 -37.80
CA ALA A 1000 -15.80 3.77 -38.76
C ALA A 1000 -14.36 3.23 -38.69
N LYS A 1001 -13.36 4.10 -38.46
CA LYS A 1001 -11.96 3.66 -38.26
C LYS A 1001 -11.82 2.77 -37.05
N ASP A 1002 -12.48 3.13 -35.94
CA ASP A 1002 -12.44 2.34 -34.72
C ASP A 1002 -13.13 0.98 -34.90
N LYS A 1003 -14.34 0.96 -35.48
CA LYS A 1003 -15.12 -0.26 -35.61
C LYS A 1003 -14.65 -1.20 -36.70
N TYR A 1004 -14.17 -0.69 -37.82
CA TYR A 1004 -13.78 -1.48 -39.00
C TYR A 1004 -12.29 -1.50 -39.24
N LYS A 1005 -11.49 -1.44 -38.17
CA LYS A 1005 -10.01 -1.48 -38.23
C LYS A 1005 -9.48 -2.78 -38.89
N GLY A 1006 -10.16 -3.88 -38.64
CA GLY A 1006 -9.80 -5.22 -39.21
C GLY A 1006 -10.52 -5.58 -40.52
N TRP A 1007 -10.99 -4.63 -41.32
CA TRP A 1007 -11.70 -4.93 -42.57
C TRP A 1007 -10.79 -5.57 -43.63
N PRO A 1008 -11.21 -6.64 -44.36
CA PRO A 1008 -12.52 -7.32 -44.24
C PRO A 1008 -12.63 -8.12 -42.93
N MET A 1009 -13.76 -8.02 -42.26
CA MET A 1009 -14.07 -8.91 -41.15
C MET A 1009 -14.26 -10.31 -41.73
N ASP A 1010 -13.60 -11.30 -41.16
CA ASP A 1010 -13.82 -12.70 -41.47
C ASP A 1010 -15.30 -13.02 -41.25
N ALA A 1011 -15.93 -13.63 -42.30
CA ALA A 1011 -17.35 -13.92 -42.40
C ALA A 1011 -17.74 -15.07 -41.46
#